data_0da661405129638dc9e8be4cc70657b6
#
_entry.id   0da661405129638dc9e8be4cc70657b6
#
_cell.length_a   1.000
_cell.length_b   1.000
_cell.length_c   1.000
_cell.angle_alpha   90.00
_cell.angle_beta   90.00
_cell.angle_gamma   90.00
#
_symmetry.space_group_name_H-M   'P 1'
#
loop_
_entity.id
_entity.type
_entity.pdbx_description
1 polymer ?
#
loop_
_entity_poly.entity_id
_entity_poly.type
_entity_poly.pdbx_seq_one_letter_code
_entity_poly.pdbx_strand_id
1 'polypeptide(L)'
;MKRFIALFVVIVMALSMVVACGPTEDPTPDPNAAETPDPNGDENPTDTPVSTPDPTIVRPTEYVPGDDGEIYEAVLGEYEAYCNAAKEAATIDERFVLFAKAEAYLLESAVMIPTTTQGGAYTISRVAYRTIPYVQWGNDDDRLKGLIISDEFITKEERAELKAMWEKAVAGEGTYDPAAYLTGKGHTINPNYTLTFSTAPVTLDWLNTSSQSDTEITVNCVDGLVEYNNLGQMVPCLAESWDISDDGLTYTFHIRQGVYWYTAEGTQYAEVTANDFVAGFRHMLDAKAGLEWLIDGVVVGGTAYYAEGASWDEVGYKATDKYTLVVTLEKPTSYFLTMLTYSCFLPICESFYESRGGVFGVEEYAEASADTNTYTFGKSEDVSSQVYCGPFLIRKLQKDSEIYLVKNQNYWNPDTVKLDSIKWVYDNNENPDAYYDDVIRGVYAGITLSASTGTLDRAKADGLFDLYSYVSDTTSTTYFGGLHLNRSTFALSSGTVASPKTEDQKIDTHIALMNKNFRKALQYAFDKATYNAVTRGEDLACTNLRNMYTHPEFVQLSADTTDEDGHVFPAGTFYGDIVQYYCDQMGLHIDVHDGVNGWFNPEIARQCLENAKIELGDNVNWPIQIDVVYYSGAAADTAQAQAYKTVIEENLGAENVIVNLIEATTSEDYYACGYRASNGAAGNFDMFYGSGWGPDYGDPSTYLDTFLGYGQGYMTKVIGLF
;
A
#
# COMPACT_ATOMS: atom_id res chain seq x y z
N MET A 1 36.26 12.67 19.39
CA MET A 1 35.00 12.86 20.09
C MET A 1 34.03 13.53 19.12
N LYS A 2 33.69 12.84 18.01
CA LYS A 2 32.68 13.21 16.97
C LYS A 2 32.43 11.94 16.14
N ARG A 3 31.74 10.98 16.70
CA ARG A 3 31.20 9.78 16.02
C ARG A 3 30.07 9.25 16.92
N PHE A 4 28.91 9.90 16.89
CA PHE A 4 27.66 9.41 17.51
C PHE A 4 26.54 10.40 17.15
N ILE A 5 26.13 10.48 15.90
CA ILE A 5 24.84 11.03 15.48
C ILE A 5 24.50 10.36 14.13
N ALA A 6 24.25 9.08 14.15
CA ALA A 6 23.61 8.39 13.04
C ALA A 6 23.02 7.04 13.52
N LEU A 7 22.60 6.95 14.79
CA LEU A 7 22.12 5.69 15.35
C LEU A 7 20.98 5.93 16.36
N PHE A 8 19.94 6.65 15.98
CA PHE A 8 18.82 6.86 16.90
C PHE A 8 17.46 7.03 16.20
N VAL A 9 17.18 6.28 15.14
CA VAL A 9 15.85 6.24 14.52
C VAL A 9 15.23 4.84 14.51
N VAL A 10 15.78 3.86 15.17
CA VAL A 10 15.23 2.50 15.20
C VAL A 10 15.36 1.89 16.58
N ILE A 11 14.73 2.41 17.58
CA ILE A 11 14.45 1.66 18.83
C ILE A 11 13.26 2.33 19.52
N VAL A 12 12.05 1.96 19.21
CA VAL A 12 10.91 1.69 20.12
C VAL A 12 9.77 1.09 19.29
N MET A 13 9.82 -0.17 19.01
CA MET A 13 8.66 -0.96 18.59
C MET A 13 8.72 -2.31 19.32
N ALA A 14 8.37 -2.32 20.57
CA ALA A 14 7.99 -3.54 21.26
C ALA A 14 7.27 -3.16 22.54
N LEU A 15 5.96 -2.99 22.47
CA LEU A 15 4.97 -3.29 23.51
C LEU A 15 3.61 -2.72 23.09
N SER A 16 2.91 -3.39 22.20
CA SER A 16 1.46 -3.24 22.15
C SER A 16 0.84 -4.58 22.54
N MET A 17 0.34 -4.62 23.76
CA MET A 17 -0.51 -5.71 24.24
C MET A 17 -1.81 -5.69 23.45
N VAL A 18 -2.20 -6.87 23.01
CA VAL A 18 -3.55 -7.19 22.55
C VAL A 18 -4.55 -6.80 23.64
N VAL A 19 -5.38 -5.81 23.37
CA VAL A 19 -6.61 -5.59 24.12
C VAL A 19 -7.75 -6.11 23.24
N ALA A 20 -8.24 -7.29 23.60
CA ALA A 20 -9.47 -7.80 23.00
C ALA A 20 -10.65 -6.91 23.41
N CYS A 21 -11.52 -6.56 22.46
CA CYS A 21 -12.81 -5.94 22.71
C CYS A 21 -13.71 -6.93 23.50
N GLY A 22 -13.73 -6.81 24.83
CA GLY A 22 -14.68 -7.48 25.70
C GLY A 22 -15.23 -6.47 26.71
N PRO A 23 -16.49 -6.59 27.17
CA PRO A 23 -17.06 -5.64 28.10
C PRO A 23 -16.31 -5.67 29.45
N THR A 24 -15.76 -4.53 29.83
CA THR A 24 -15.17 -4.32 31.16
C THR A 24 -16.28 -4.28 32.20
N GLU A 25 -16.24 -5.16 33.21
CA GLU A 25 -17.03 -5.03 34.39
C GLU A 25 -16.61 -3.78 35.18
N ASP A 26 -17.59 -2.95 35.53
CA ASP A 26 -17.40 -1.74 36.35
C ASP A 26 -16.76 -2.08 37.71
N PRO A 27 -15.72 -1.39 38.15
CA PRO A 27 -15.23 -1.51 39.51
C PRO A 27 -16.21 -0.76 40.47
N THR A 28 -16.62 -1.47 41.50
CA THR A 28 -17.42 -0.89 42.63
C THR A 28 -16.72 0.32 43.23
N PRO A 29 -17.45 1.42 43.52
CA PRO A 29 -16.82 2.64 44.03
C PRO A 29 -16.36 2.50 45.48
N ASP A 30 -15.15 3.01 45.75
CA ASP A 30 -14.59 3.21 47.10
C ASP A 30 -15.34 4.37 47.82
N PRO A 31 -15.90 4.18 48.99
CA PRO A 31 -16.71 5.20 49.67
C PRO A 31 -15.93 6.36 50.33
N ASN A 32 -14.60 6.52 50.07
CA ASN A 32 -13.78 7.52 50.74
C ASN A 32 -12.93 8.43 49.82
N ALA A 33 -13.25 8.56 48.54
CA ALA A 33 -12.56 9.52 47.69
C ALA A 33 -13.24 10.90 47.76
N ALA A 34 -12.49 11.90 48.19
CA ALA A 34 -12.95 13.29 48.25
C ALA A 34 -13.11 13.85 46.83
N GLU A 35 -14.26 14.46 46.56
CA GLU A 35 -14.60 15.11 45.31
C GLU A 35 -13.63 16.26 45.00
N THR A 36 -12.90 16.15 43.85
CA THR A 36 -12.29 17.29 43.17
C THR A 36 -13.28 17.84 42.16
N PRO A 37 -13.42 19.17 41.99
CA PRO A 37 -14.38 19.73 41.04
C PRO A 37 -13.97 19.37 39.60
N ASP A 38 -14.93 18.85 38.84
CA ASP A 38 -14.87 18.60 37.40
C ASP A 38 -14.72 19.94 36.65
N PRO A 39 -13.67 20.12 35.81
CA PRO A 39 -13.52 21.32 34.99
C PRO A 39 -14.34 21.31 33.69
N ASN A 40 -15.06 20.24 33.39
CA ASN A 40 -15.90 20.19 32.19
C ASN A 40 -17.36 20.37 32.56
N GLY A 41 -17.85 21.63 32.50
CA GLY A 41 -19.26 21.91 32.47
C GLY A 41 -19.90 21.25 31.23
N ASP A 42 -21.07 20.60 31.47
CA ASP A 42 -21.97 20.10 30.46
C ASP A 42 -22.13 21.10 29.28
N GLU A 43 -21.36 20.96 28.22
CA GLU A 43 -21.75 21.44 26.92
C GLU A 43 -22.60 20.35 26.25
N ASN A 44 -23.88 20.59 26.26
CA ASN A 44 -24.88 19.82 25.55
C ASN A 44 -24.51 19.76 24.05
N PRO A 45 -24.44 18.59 23.36
CA PRO A 45 -24.03 18.50 21.98
C PRO A 45 -25.11 18.97 20.97
N THR A 46 -25.66 20.18 21.18
CA THR A 46 -26.80 20.73 20.41
C THR A 46 -26.50 22.02 19.67
N ASP A 47 -25.23 22.40 19.47
CA ASP A 47 -24.87 23.50 18.55
C ASP A 47 -24.20 23.02 17.27
N THR A 48 -24.74 21.99 16.61
CA THR A 48 -24.46 21.76 15.21
C THR A 48 -25.10 22.90 14.40
N PRO A 49 -24.38 23.59 13.51
CA PRO A 49 -24.97 24.62 12.67
C PRO A 49 -26.17 24.05 11.93
N VAL A 50 -27.32 24.71 12.03
CA VAL A 50 -28.54 24.27 11.32
C VAL A 50 -28.28 24.44 9.83
N SER A 51 -28.15 23.31 9.09
CA SER A 51 -28.01 23.32 7.65
C SER A 51 -29.18 24.07 6.99
N THR A 52 -28.89 24.79 5.95
CA THR A 52 -29.89 25.54 5.14
C THR A 52 -29.76 25.07 3.69
N PRO A 53 -30.85 25.20 2.88
CA PRO A 53 -30.77 24.87 1.46
C PRO A 53 -29.63 25.63 0.78
N ASP A 54 -28.79 24.93 0.02
CA ASP A 54 -27.72 25.55 -0.74
C ASP A 54 -28.27 26.14 -2.06
N PRO A 55 -28.28 27.45 -2.20
CA PRO A 55 -28.85 28.11 -3.39
C PRO A 55 -27.96 27.95 -4.63
N THR A 56 -26.75 27.45 -4.51
CA THR A 56 -25.83 27.24 -5.64
C THR A 56 -26.10 25.92 -6.35
N ILE A 57 -26.76 24.95 -5.68
CA ILE A 57 -27.11 23.67 -6.27
C ILE A 57 -28.30 23.87 -7.22
N VAL A 58 -28.06 23.61 -8.50
CA VAL A 58 -29.09 23.68 -9.56
C VAL A 58 -29.16 22.33 -10.26
N ARG A 59 -30.34 21.69 -10.21
CA ARG A 59 -30.58 20.42 -10.91
C ARG A 59 -30.49 20.62 -12.43
N PRO A 60 -29.56 19.96 -13.14
CA PRO A 60 -29.50 19.98 -14.59
C PRO A 60 -30.67 19.19 -15.21
N THR A 61 -31.01 19.46 -16.47
CA THR A 61 -32.02 18.70 -17.22
C THR A 61 -31.50 17.44 -17.87
N GLU A 62 -30.18 17.31 -18.01
CA GLU A 62 -29.46 16.16 -18.55
C GLU A 62 -28.23 15.93 -17.69
N TYR A 63 -27.82 14.67 -17.53
CA TYR A 63 -26.58 14.34 -16.86
C TYR A 63 -25.38 14.71 -17.73
N VAL A 64 -24.52 15.57 -17.22
CA VAL A 64 -23.25 15.94 -17.85
C VAL A 64 -22.17 15.95 -16.75
N PRO A 65 -21.05 15.23 -16.93
CA PRO A 65 -19.92 15.34 -16.03
C PRO A 65 -19.43 16.78 -15.93
N GLY A 66 -18.93 17.17 -14.74
CA GLY A 66 -18.34 18.47 -14.47
C GLY A 66 -16.91 18.60 -14.99
N ASP A 67 -16.28 19.72 -14.70
CA ASP A 67 -14.84 19.91 -14.88
C ASP A 67 -14.06 19.29 -13.72
N ASP A 68 -13.11 18.41 -14.01
CA ASP A 68 -12.35 17.69 -12.98
C ASP A 68 -11.54 18.64 -12.08
N GLY A 69 -10.96 19.69 -12.64
CA GLY A 69 -10.17 20.67 -11.89
C GLY A 69 -11.02 21.50 -10.93
N GLU A 70 -12.22 21.94 -11.38
CA GLU A 70 -13.16 22.68 -10.52
C GLU A 70 -13.68 21.80 -9.39
N ILE A 71 -13.99 20.53 -9.66
CA ILE A 71 -14.43 19.55 -8.66
C ILE A 71 -13.30 19.29 -7.65
N TYR A 72 -12.09 19.06 -8.14
CA TYR A 72 -10.92 18.77 -7.30
C TYR A 72 -10.63 19.94 -6.35
N GLU A 73 -10.56 21.16 -6.88
CA GLU A 73 -10.31 22.36 -6.07
C GLU A 73 -11.39 22.54 -4.98
N ALA A 74 -12.65 22.32 -5.34
CA ALA A 74 -13.76 22.45 -4.39
C ALA A 74 -13.76 21.41 -3.27
N VAL A 75 -13.20 20.21 -3.51
CA VAL A 75 -13.28 19.08 -2.58
C VAL A 75 -11.95 18.81 -1.88
N LEU A 76 -10.81 18.98 -2.56
CA LEU A 76 -9.47 18.62 -2.08
C LEU A 76 -8.47 19.79 -2.14
N GLY A 77 -8.89 21.02 -2.45
CA GLY A 77 -7.98 22.17 -2.55
C GLY A 77 -7.21 22.45 -1.25
N GLU A 78 -7.86 22.38 -0.09
CA GLU A 78 -7.18 22.53 1.22
C GLU A 78 -6.19 21.40 1.50
N TYR A 79 -6.55 20.17 1.15
CA TYR A 79 -5.64 19.02 1.22
C TYR A 79 -4.37 19.26 0.39
N GLU A 80 -4.51 19.65 -0.87
CA GLU A 80 -3.38 19.93 -1.76
C GLU A 80 -2.52 21.08 -1.24
N ALA A 81 -3.13 22.14 -0.71
CA ALA A 81 -2.42 23.27 -0.14
C ALA A 81 -1.50 22.85 1.01
N TYR A 82 -1.96 21.98 1.93
CA TYR A 82 -1.13 21.48 3.02
C TYR A 82 -0.08 20.46 2.55
N CYS A 83 -0.36 19.61 1.56
CA CYS A 83 0.65 18.75 0.93
C CYS A 83 1.78 19.59 0.33
N ASN A 84 1.45 20.66 -0.38
CA ASN A 84 2.44 21.56 -0.97
C ASN A 84 3.24 22.31 0.11
N ALA A 85 2.59 22.77 1.18
CA ALA A 85 3.28 23.39 2.32
C ALA A 85 4.23 22.40 3.00
N ALA A 86 3.84 21.13 3.17
CA ALA A 86 4.69 20.07 3.72
C ALA A 86 5.95 19.84 2.88
N LYS A 87 5.85 19.91 1.54
CA LYS A 87 7.00 19.77 0.64
C LYS A 87 8.03 20.89 0.81
N GLU A 88 7.61 22.07 1.27
CA GLU A 88 8.46 23.23 1.48
C GLU A 88 8.88 23.44 2.96
N ALA A 89 8.50 22.52 3.87
CA ALA A 89 8.81 22.59 5.29
C ALA A 89 10.33 22.64 5.54
N ALA A 90 10.74 23.41 6.55
CA ALA A 90 12.16 23.60 6.87
C ALA A 90 12.77 22.38 7.60
N THR A 91 11.94 21.60 8.30
CA THR A 91 12.36 20.41 9.04
C THR A 91 11.48 19.23 8.71
N ILE A 92 11.99 18.01 8.92
CA ILE A 92 11.23 16.79 8.72
C ILE A 92 10.03 16.70 9.68
N ASP A 93 10.17 17.18 10.90
CA ASP A 93 9.09 17.14 11.88
C ASP A 93 7.98 18.13 11.52
N GLU A 94 8.29 19.36 11.08
CA GLU A 94 7.29 20.30 10.50
C GLU A 94 6.60 19.71 9.29
N ARG A 95 7.34 19.01 8.43
CA ARG A 95 6.78 18.30 7.27
C ARG A 95 5.76 17.26 7.68
N PHE A 96 6.04 16.45 8.71
CA PHE A 96 5.10 15.44 9.22
C PHE A 96 3.83 16.07 9.79
N VAL A 97 3.94 17.17 10.53
CA VAL A 97 2.80 17.90 11.07
C VAL A 97 1.90 18.46 9.96
N LEU A 98 2.49 19.03 8.90
CA LEU A 98 1.73 19.56 7.76
C LEU A 98 1.06 18.46 6.93
N PHE A 99 1.73 17.32 6.70
CA PHE A 99 1.10 16.17 6.06
C PHE A 99 -0.02 15.58 6.91
N ALA A 100 0.13 15.50 8.23
CA ALA A 100 -0.95 15.04 9.11
C ALA A 100 -2.18 15.97 9.03
N LYS A 101 -1.97 17.27 8.92
CA LYS A 101 -3.05 18.24 8.70
C LYS A 101 -3.70 18.04 7.32
N ALA A 102 -2.90 17.84 6.26
CA ALA A 102 -3.41 17.49 4.93
C ALA A 102 -4.28 16.24 4.96
N GLU A 103 -3.83 15.18 5.63
CA GLU A 103 -4.58 13.94 5.74
C GLU A 103 -5.90 14.11 6.48
N ALA A 104 -5.93 14.94 7.53
CA ALA A 104 -7.17 15.26 8.21
C ALA A 104 -8.21 15.94 7.27
N TYR A 105 -7.77 16.81 6.35
CA TYR A 105 -8.63 17.38 5.30
C TYR A 105 -9.08 16.31 4.28
N LEU A 106 -8.21 15.38 3.88
CA LEU A 106 -8.59 14.26 3.02
C LEU A 106 -9.69 13.41 3.68
N LEU A 107 -9.53 13.08 4.95
CA LEU A 107 -10.54 12.33 5.72
C LEU A 107 -11.84 13.11 5.88
N GLU A 108 -11.76 14.43 6.14
CA GLU A 108 -12.90 15.32 6.28
C GLU A 108 -13.72 15.45 5.00
N SER A 109 -13.06 15.35 3.83
CA SER A 109 -13.72 15.38 2.52
C SER A 109 -14.64 14.18 2.28
N ALA A 110 -14.37 13.05 2.95
CA ALA A 110 -15.08 11.77 2.84
C ALA A 110 -15.16 11.21 1.41
N VAL A 111 -14.20 11.52 0.54
CA VAL A 111 -14.13 10.96 -0.83
C VAL A 111 -13.42 9.60 -0.85
N MET A 112 -12.49 9.41 0.06
CA MET A 112 -11.75 8.17 0.28
C MET A 112 -12.14 7.58 1.64
N ILE A 113 -12.52 6.32 1.65
CA ILE A 113 -12.99 5.61 2.84
C ILE A 113 -11.99 4.51 3.18
N PRO A 114 -11.08 4.73 4.16
CA PRO A 114 -10.17 3.68 4.61
C PRO A 114 -10.95 2.49 5.15
N THR A 115 -10.55 1.27 4.78
CA THR A 115 -11.27 0.05 5.21
C THR A 115 -10.42 -0.84 6.08
N THR A 116 -9.39 -1.45 5.49
CA THR A 116 -8.57 -2.48 6.15
C THR A 116 -7.11 -2.34 5.76
N THR A 117 -6.26 -3.05 6.48
CA THR A 117 -4.89 -3.35 6.07
C THR A 117 -4.74 -4.85 5.75
N GLN A 118 -3.61 -5.23 5.19
CA GLN A 118 -3.26 -6.63 4.95
C GLN A 118 -2.91 -7.32 6.27
N GLY A 119 -3.12 -8.65 6.36
CA GLY A 119 -2.85 -9.41 7.58
C GLY A 119 -4.03 -9.41 8.58
N GLY A 120 -3.74 -9.56 9.87
CA GLY A 120 -4.75 -9.61 10.92
C GLY A 120 -5.73 -10.78 10.81
N ALA A 121 -5.31 -11.91 10.26
CA ALA A 121 -6.15 -13.08 10.02
C ALA A 121 -5.56 -14.34 10.64
N TYR A 122 -6.40 -15.30 10.99
CA TYR A 122 -5.93 -16.62 11.37
C TYR A 122 -5.18 -17.27 10.21
N THR A 123 -3.98 -17.73 10.49
CA THR A 123 -3.06 -18.33 9.52
C THR A 123 -2.48 -19.61 10.09
N ILE A 124 -2.28 -20.62 9.24
CA ILE A 124 -1.51 -21.83 9.53
C ILE A 124 -0.33 -21.84 8.57
N SER A 125 0.90 -22.00 9.06
CA SER A 125 2.08 -21.86 8.22
C SER A 125 3.26 -22.73 8.66
N ARG A 126 4.08 -23.14 7.69
CA ARG A 126 5.40 -23.76 7.84
C ARG A 126 6.54 -22.74 7.75
N VAL A 127 6.23 -21.49 7.43
CA VAL A 127 7.22 -20.41 7.32
C VAL A 127 7.58 -19.90 8.71
N ALA A 128 8.86 -19.82 9.02
CA ALA A 128 9.36 -19.28 10.29
C ALA A 128 9.11 -17.76 10.37
N TYR A 129 8.93 -17.26 11.60
CA TYR A 129 8.60 -15.88 11.87
C TYR A 129 9.71 -14.94 11.37
N ARG A 130 9.40 -13.96 10.53
CA ARG A 130 10.25 -12.83 10.07
C ARG A 130 11.67 -13.25 9.66
N THR A 131 11.77 -14.09 8.65
CA THR A 131 13.06 -14.57 8.09
C THR A 131 13.44 -13.86 6.79
N ILE A 132 12.51 -13.15 6.16
CA ILE A 132 12.75 -12.24 5.04
C ILE A 132 12.91 -10.80 5.55
N PRO A 133 13.33 -9.83 4.73
CA PRO A 133 13.39 -8.43 5.12
C PRO A 133 12.11 -7.97 5.80
N TYR A 134 12.27 -7.19 6.87
CA TYR A 134 11.15 -6.61 7.58
C TYR A 134 11.22 -5.09 7.49
N VAL A 135 10.34 -4.52 6.69
CA VAL A 135 10.26 -3.08 6.43
C VAL A 135 8.80 -2.73 6.12
N GLN A 136 8.45 -1.47 6.33
CA GLN A 136 7.08 -0.99 6.10
C GLN A 136 6.88 -0.37 4.71
N TRP A 137 7.93 -0.27 3.88
CA TRP A 137 7.94 0.37 2.57
C TRP A 137 8.88 -0.31 1.59
N GLY A 138 8.76 0.05 0.31
CA GLY A 138 9.60 -0.45 -0.78
C GLY A 138 9.21 -1.85 -1.25
N ASN A 139 10.16 -2.54 -1.87
CA ASN A 139 9.97 -3.89 -2.41
C ASN A 139 10.79 -4.96 -1.66
N ASP A 140 11.44 -4.61 -0.56
CA ASP A 140 12.34 -5.56 0.11
C ASP A 140 11.60 -6.67 0.86
N ASP A 141 10.36 -6.48 1.28
CA ASP A 141 9.52 -7.51 1.88
C ASP A 141 9.10 -8.61 0.88
N ASP A 142 9.21 -8.37 -0.42
CA ASP A 142 9.03 -9.37 -1.48
C ASP A 142 10.30 -10.21 -1.74
N ARG A 143 11.45 -9.89 -1.11
CA ARG A 143 12.72 -10.60 -1.28
C ARG A 143 12.78 -11.85 -0.43
N LEU A 144 12.76 -13.02 -1.07
CA LEU A 144 12.59 -14.32 -0.41
C LEU A 144 13.90 -15.03 -0.07
N LYS A 145 15.07 -14.46 -0.34
CA LYS A 145 16.37 -15.15 -0.19
C LYS A 145 16.62 -15.73 1.20
N GLY A 146 16.14 -15.05 2.26
CA GLY A 146 16.31 -15.47 3.66
C GLY A 146 15.24 -16.41 4.21
N LEU A 147 14.22 -16.76 3.42
CA LEU A 147 13.05 -17.48 3.88
C LEU A 147 13.41 -18.86 4.45
N ILE A 148 12.94 -19.17 5.67
CA ILE A 148 13.09 -20.46 6.33
C ILE A 148 11.73 -21.15 6.39
N ILE A 149 11.65 -22.35 5.82
CA ILE A 149 10.44 -23.15 5.74
C ILE A 149 10.69 -24.52 6.38
N SER A 150 9.78 -24.95 7.25
CA SER A 150 9.76 -26.30 7.81
C SER A 150 8.93 -27.26 6.93
N ASP A 151 9.27 -28.55 6.93
CA ASP A 151 8.43 -29.58 6.31
C ASP A 151 7.11 -29.79 7.08
N GLU A 152 7.06 -29.41 8.36
CA GLU A 152 5.88 -29.53 9.22
C GLU A 152 5.35 -28.14 9.61
N PHE A 153 4.07 -28.06 9.99
CA PHE A 153 3.52 -26.82 10.54
C PHE A 153 4.23 -26.42 11.83
N ILE A 154 4.48 -25.13 11.97
CA ILE A 154 5.05 -24.54 13.18
C ILE A 154 3.92 -24.32 14.18
N THR A 155 4.04 -24.86 15.39
CA THR A 155 3.04 -24.72 16.45
C THR A 155 2.93 -23.27 16.93
N LYS A 156 1.81 -22.95 17.61
CA LYS A 156 1.62 -21.64 18.26
C LYS A 156 2.76 -21.30 19.23
N GLU A 157 3.16 -22.29 20.04
CA GLU A 157 4.20 -22.15 21.05
C GLU A 157 5.56 -21.87 20.39
N GLU A 158 5.93 -22.66 19.38
CA GLU A 158 7.18 -22.45 18.64
C GLU A 158 7.22 -21.09 17.95
N ARG A 159 6.08 -20.66 17.39
CA ARG A 159 5.97 -19.33 16.77
C ARG A 159 6.13 -18.21 17.80
N ALA A 160 5.54 -18.35 18.98
CA ALA A 160 5.72 -17.39 20.07
C ALA A 160 7.19 -17.34 20.57
N GLU A 161 7.86 -18.51 20.66
CA GLU A 161 9.29 -18.56 21.00
C GLU A 161 10.16 -17.91 19.91
N LEU A 162 9.86 -18.14 18.62
CA LEU A 162 10.55 -17.51 17.48
C LEU A 162 10.34 -15.98 17.48
N LYS A 163 9.10 -15.50 17.74
CA LYS A 163 8.80 -14.09 17.88
C LYS A 163 9.63 -13.45 19.01
N ALA A 164 9.64 -14.06 20.19
CA ALA A 164 10.41 -13.56 21.31
C ALA A 164 11.93 -13.54 21.05
N MET A 165 12.46 -14.51 20.28
CA MET A 165 13.86 -14.51 19.84
C MET A 165 14.14 -13.36 18.87
N TRP A 166 13.22 -13.11 17.92
CA TRP A 166 13.34 -12.02 16.96
C TRP A 166 13.31 -10.66 17.67
N GLU A 167 12.37 -10.44 18.58
CA GLU A 167 12.24 -9.20 19.36
C GLU A 167 13.52 -8.89 20.17
N LYS A 168 14.13 -9.91 20.79
CA LYS A 168 15.42 -9.76 21.46
C LYS A 168 16.55 -9.39 20.50
N ALA A 169 16.58 -10.01 19.31
CA ALA A 169 17.60 -9.69 18.32
C ALA A 169 17.46 -8.25 17.80
N VAL A 170 16.23 -7.77 17.58
CA VAL A 170 15.94 -6.37 17.25
C VAL A 170 16.42 -5.42 18.33
N ALA A 171 16.21 -5.80 19.62
CA ALA A 171 16.69 -5.02 20.77
C ALA A 171 18.22 -5.12 20.98
N GLY A 172 18.96 -5.89 20.16
CA GLY A 172 20.39 -6.11 20.32
C GLY A 172 20.77 -7.06 21.47
N GLU A 173 19.83 -7.82 22.01
CA GLU A 173 19.97 -8.72 23.17
C GLU A 173 20.20 -10.19 22.78
N GLY A 174 20.58 -10.49 21.55
CA GLY A 174 20.81 -11.86 21.10
C GLY A 174 20.92 -12.00 19.59
N THR A 175 20.86 -13.23 19.11
CA THR A 175 20.84 -13.57 17.69
C THR A 175 19.56 -14.29 17.33
N TYR A 176 19.07 -14.06 16.11
CA TYR A 176 17.89 -14.74 15.57
C TYR A 176 18.33 -15.79 14.55
N ASP A 177 18.26 -17.07 14.94
CA ASP A 177 18.56 -18.22 14.06
C ASP A 177 17.39 -19.21 14.09
N PRO A 178 16.32 -18.94 13.31
CA PRO A 178 15.14 -19.79 13.28
C PRO A 178 15.41 -21.19 12.70
N ALA A 179 16.39 -21.34 11.80
CA ALA A 179 16.74 -22.65 11.24
C ALA A 179 17.34 -23.58 12.30
N ALA A 180 18.28 -23.07 13.09
CA ALA A 180 18.87 -23.83 14.21
C ALA A 180 17.82 -24.13 15.28
N TYR A 181 16.94 -23.18 15.61
CA TYR A 181 15.86 -23.39 16.57
C TYR A 181 14.92 -24.53 16.12
N LEU A 182 14.37 -24.45 14.88
CA LEU A 182 13.44 -25.46 14.35
C LEU A 182 14.08 -26.82 14.22
N THR A 183 15.34 -26.90 13.75
CA THR A 183 16.10 -28.18 13.69
C THR A 183 16.28 -28.75 15.08
N GLY A 184 16.55 -27.93 16.11
CA GLY A 184 16.63 -28.33 17.50
C GLY A 184 15.32 -28.88 18.09
N LYS A 185 14.16 -28.47 17.53
CA LYS A 185 12.84 -29.01 17.87
C LYS A 185 12.46 -30.26 17.06
N GLY A 186 13.27 -30.64 16.08
CA GLY A 186 13.07 -31.85 15.26
C GLY A 186 12.52 -31.61 13.87
N HIS A 187 12.34 -30.36 13.47
CA HIS A 187 11.90 -30.01 12.12
C HIS A 187 12.99 -30.20 11.07
N THR A 188 12.59 -30.53 9.86
CA THR A 188 13.45 -30.50 8.67
C THR A 188 13.23 -29.19 7.93
N ILE A 189 14.31 -28.53 7.52
CA ILE A 189 14.22 -27.29 6.75
C ILE A 189 14.09 -27.62 5.26
N ASN A 190 13.03 -27.08 4.62
CA ASN A 190 12.75 -27.24 3.20
C ASN A 190 13.39 -26.09 2.40
N PRO A 191 14.32 -26.37 1.47
CA PRO A 191 14.95 -25.33 0.66
C PRO A 191 14.13 -24.91 -0.57
N ASN A 192 12.92 -25.41 -0.75
CA ASN A 192 12.07 -25.10 -1.90
C ASN A 192 10.79 -24.44 -1.42
N TYR A 193 10.43 -23.32 -2.04
CA TYR A 193 9.22 -22.60 -1.73
C TYR A 193 8.23 -22.67 -2.90
N THR A 194 6.99 -23.05 -2.61
CA THR A 194 5.90 -23.01 -3.58
C THR A 194 4.79 -22.12 -3.06
N LEU A 195 4.34 -21.18 -3.89
CA LEU A 195 3.24 -20.27 -3.63
C LEU A 195 2.39 -20.10 -4.89
N THR A 196 1.31 -19.34 -4.82
CA THR A 196 0.38 -19.13 -5.94
C THR A 196 0.48 -17.72 -6.49
N PHE A 197 0.02 -17.52 -7.73
CA PHE A 197 -0.23 -16.23 -8.32
C PHE A 197 -1.54 -16.29 -9.13
N SER A 198 -2.26 -15.17 -9.19
CA SER A 198 -3.49 -15.02 -10.00
C SER A 198 -3.31 -14.07 -11.18
N THR A 199 -2.28 -13.23 -11.13
CA THR A 199 -1.94 -12.28 -12.19
C THR A 199 -0.48 -12.47 -12.58
N ALA A 200 -0.24 -12.85 -13.83
CA ALA A 200 1.13 -13.03 -14.32
C ALA A 200 1.81 -11.69 -14.59
N PRO A 201 3.14 -11.59 -14.41
CA PRO A 201 3.91 -10.46 -14.87
C PRO A 201 3.70 -10.21 -16.37
N VAL A 202 3.53 -8.94 -16.73
CA VAL A 202 3.42 -8.51 -18.12
C VAL A 202 4.78 -8.10 -18.71
N THR A 203 5.75 -7.84 -17.84
CA THR A 203 7.12 -7.48 -18.22
C THR A 203 8.14 -8.07 -17.23
N LEU A 204 9.39 -8.27 -17.68
CA LEU A 204 10.56 -8.54 -16.84
C LEU A 204 11.42 -7.27 -16.68
N ASP A 205 10.98 -6.16 -17.23
CA ASP A 205 11.62 -4.85 -17.09
C ASP A 205 11.05 -4.15 -15.85
N TRP A 206 11.73 -4.32 -14.73
CA TRP A 206 11.32 -3.77 -13.41
C TRP A 206 11.32 -2.24 -13.33
N LEU A 207 11.84 -1.55 -14.34
CA LEU A 207 11.86 -0.08 -14.43
C LEU A 207 10.78 0.47 -15.37
N ASN A 208 10.11 -0.40 -16.14
CA ASN A 208 9.05 -0.05 -17.07
C ASN A 208 7.69 -0.61 -16.59
N THR A 209 7.43 -0.49 -15.32
CA THR A 209 6.17 -0.90 -14.67
C THR A 209 6.05 -0.27 -13.29
N SER A 210 4.82 0.02 -12.88
CA SER A 210 4.47 0.36 -11.49
C SER A 210 3.61 -0.73 -10.84
N SER A 211 3.51 -1.91 -11.47
CA SER A 211 2.66 -3.02 -10.99
C SER A 211 3.42 -3.95 -10.05
N GLN A 212 2.87 -4.19 -8.86
CA GLN A 212 3.44 -5.12 -7.90
C GLN A 212 3.57 -6.53 -8.47
N SER A 213 2.61 -7.02 -9.29
CA SER A 213 2.69 -8.36 -9.89
C SER A 213 3.91 -8.57 -10.80
N ASP A 214 4.50 -7.49 -11.32
CA ASP A 214 5.74 -7.55 -12.10
C ASP A 214 6.97 -7.48 -11.18
N THR A 215 6.93 -6.63 -10.15
CA THR A 215 8.08 -6.35 -9.29
C THR A 215 8.30 -7.42 -8.22
N GLU A 216 7.26 -8.01 -7.61
CA GLU A 216 7.40 -9.06 -6.57
C GLU A 216 8.22 -10.28 -7.04
N ILE A 217 8.23 -10.56 -8.34
CA ILE A 217 9.02 -11.64 -8.93
C ILE A 217 10.45 -11.15 -9.20
N THR A 218 10.57 -9.99 -9.88
CA THR A 218 11.86 -9.51 -10.43
C THR A 218 12.81 -9.00 -9.34
N VAL A 219 12.31 -8.45 -8.20
CA VAL A 219 13.15 -8.03 -7.06
C VAL A 219 13.91 -9.19 -6.41
N ASN A 220 13.49 -10.43 -6.62
CA ASN A 220 14.25 -11.61 -6.23
C ASN A 220 15.45 -11.92 -7.13
N CYS A 221 15.58 -11.22 -8.27
CA CYS A 221 16.57 -11.49 -9.30
C CYS A 221 17.57 -10.35 -9.52
N VAL A 222 17.37 -9.21 -8.88
CA VAL A 222 18.21 -8.02 -8.98
C VAL A 222 18.46 -7.44 -7.60
N ASP A 223 19.68 -6.99 -7.33
CA ASP A 223 20.03 -6.28 -6.10
C ASP A 223 20.09 -4.77 -6.33
N GLY A 224 19.78 -3.97 -5.28
CA GLY A 224 19.93 -2.52 -5.26
C GLY A 224 21.23 -2.06 -4.60
N LEU A 225 21.35 -0.74 -4.36
CA LEU A 225 22.49 -0.15 -3.64
C LEU A 225 22.52 -0.62 -2.19
N VAL A 226 21.36 -0.60 -1.54
CA VAL A 226 21.14 -0.98 -0.13
C VAL A 226 19.97 -1.96 -0.07
N GLU A 227 19.80 -2.65 1.06
CA GLU A 227 18.64 -3.51 1.32
C GLU A 227 18.30 -3.50 2.81
N TYR A 228 17.10 -3.93 3.17
CA TYR A 228 16.77 -4.22 4.56
C TYR A 228 17.05 -5.69 4.89
N ASN A 229 17.50 -5.95 6.12
CA ASN A 229 17.58 -7.31 6.65
C ASN A 229 16.28 -7.69 7.38
N ASN A 230 16.20 -8.91 7.86
CA ASN A 230 15.04 -9.44 8.58
C ASN A 230 14.84 -8.85 10.00
N LEU A 231 15.74 -8.00 10.47
CA LEU A 231 15.63 -7.24 11.72
C LEU A 231 15.18 -5.78 11.48
N GLY A 232 14.80 -5.41 10.26
CA GLY A 232 14.39 -4.05 9.92
C GLY A 232 15.54 -3.05 9.81
N GLN A 233 16.78 -3.52 9.65
CA GLN A 233 17.96 -2.67 9.56
C GLN A 233 18.40 -2.53 8.11
N MET A 234 18.65 -1.30 7.67
CA MET A 234 19.26 -1.04 6.37
C MET A 234 20.73 -1.48 6.38
N VAL A 235 21.10 -2.27 5.39
CA VAL A 235 22.45 -2.83 5.26
C VAL A 235 23.01 -2.60 3.85
N PRO A 236 24.36 -2.55 3.69
CA PRO A 236 25.01 -2.52 2.39
C PRO A 236 24.62 -3.71 1.50
N CYS A 237 24.30 -3.42 0.23
CA CYS A 237 24.05 -4.43 -0.80
C CYS A 237 25.07 -4.30 -1.94
N LEU A 238 24.71 -3.85 -3.15
CA LEU A 238 25.68 -3.59 -4.21
C LEU A 238 26.58 -2.38 -3.93
N ALA A 239 26.12 -1.42 -3.14
CA ALA A 239 27.01 -0.46 -2.50
C ALA A 239 27.61 -1.09 -1.24
N GLU A 240 28.95 -1.23 -1.17
CA GLU A 240 29.62 -1.74 0.03
C GLU A 240 29.69 -0.68 1.16
N SER A 241 29.59 0.60 0.79
CA SER A 241 29.51 1.76 1.70
C SER A 241 29.01 2.99 0.94
N TRP A 242 28.66 4.04 1.69
CA TRP A 242 28.33 5.35 1.13
C TRP A 242 28.77 6.47 2.08
N ASP A 243 29.00 7.64 1.49
CA ASP A 243 29.29 8.90 2.19
C ASP A 243 28.18 9.90 1.89
N ILE A 244 27.83 10.72 2.89
CA ILE A 244 26.85 11.81 2.76
C ILE A 244 27.56 13.11 3.07
N SER A 245 27.42 14.13 2.22
CA SER A 245 27.97 15.46 2.45
C SER A 245 27.35 16.12 3.69
N ASP A 246 28.09 17.07 4.30
CA ASP A 246 27.64 17.74 5.53
C ASP A 246 26.32 18.51 5.36
N ASP A 247 26.00 18.94 4.14
CA ASP A 247 24.74 19.62 3.79
C ASP A 247 23.59 18.65 3.44
N GLY A 248 23.86 17.34 3.42
CA GLY A 248 22.87 16.31 3.10
C GLY A 248 22.44 16.26 1.62
N LEU A 249 23.15 16.98 0.73
CA LEU A 249 22.76 17.07 -0.68
C LEU A 249 23.46 16.07 -1.60
N THR A 250 24.64 15.55 -1.21
CA THR A 250 25.41 14.65 -2.07
C THR A 250 25.65 13.32 -1.37
N TYR A 251 25.25 12.26 -2.05
CA TYR A 251 25.47 10.87 -1.66
C TYR A 251 26.49 10.25 -2.60
N THR A 252 27.57 9.66 -2.06
CA THR A 252 28.59 8.95 -2.83
C THR A 252 28.56 7.49 -2.46
N PHE A 253 28.16 6.63 -3.39
CA PHE A 253 28.07 5.17 -3.19
C PHE A 253 29.29 4.49 -3.79
N HIS A 254 29.90 3.58 -3.02
CA HIS A 254 31.03 2.76 -3.44
C HIS A 254 30.52 1.39 -3.86
N ILE A 255 30.52 1.13 -5.17
CA ILE A 255 29.95 -0.11 -5.74
C ILE A 255 30.90 -1.29 -5.52
N ARG A 256 30.33 -2.40 -5.09
CA ARG A 256 31.03 -3.67 -4.82
C ARG A 256 31.66 -4.23 -6.09
N GLN A 257 32.96 -4.52 -6.04
CA GLN A 257 33.70 -5.08 -7.16
C GLN A 257 33.52 -6.61 -7.25
N GLY A 258 33.61 -7.17 -8.45
CA GLY A 258 33.54 -8.61 -8.69
C GLY A 258 32.14 -9.20 -8.59
N VAL A 259 31.09 -8.38 -8.66
CA VAL A 259 29.70 -8.80 -8.81
C VAL A 259 29.37 -8.80 -10.31
N TYR A 260 28.62 -9.80 -10.77
CA TYR A 260 28.35 -9.99 -12.19
C TYR A 260 26.87 -10.15 -12.48
N TRP A 261 26.49 -9.76 -13.69
CA TRP A 261 25.23 -10.11 -14.33
C TRP A 261 25.30 -11.53 -14.91
N TYR A 262 24.20 -12.27 -14.81
CA TYR A 262 24.08 -13.64 -15.29
C TYR A 262 22.85 -13.78 -16.19
N THR A 263 22.97 -14.61 -17.24
CA THR A 263 21.81 -15.00 -18.04
C THR A 263 20.85 -15.89 -17.25
N ALA A 264 19.66 -16.12 -17.77
CA ALA A 264 18.72 -17.07 -17.18
C ALA A 264 19.32 -18.47 -16.98
N GLU A 265 20.29 -18.91 -17.78
CA GLU A 265 21.00 -20.19 -17.65
C GLU A 265 22.13 -20.15 -16.61
N GLY A 266 22.45 -18.99 -16.04
CA GLY A 266 23.51 -18.81 -15.06
C GLY A 266 24.90 -18.59 -15.70
N THR A 267 24.96 -18.24 -16.98
CA THR A 267 26.20 -17.85 -17.65
C THR A 267 26.53 -16.41 -17.29
N GLN A 268 27.75 -16.15 -16.83
CA GLN A 268 28.25 -14.81 -16.56
C GLN A 268 28.25 -13.96 -17.83
N TYR A 269 27.70 -12.74 -17.74
CA TYR A 269 27.58 -11.82 -18.87
C TYR A 269 28.52 -10.62 -18.75
N ALA A 270 28.31 -9.75 -17.77
CA ALA A 270 29.11 -8.54 -17.54
C ALA A 270 29.30 -8.29 -16.05
N GLU A 271 30.29 -7.49 -15.66
CA GLU A 271 30.47 -7.03 -14.29
C GLU A 271 29.51 -5.87 -13.99
N VAL A 272 28.91 -5.88 -12.80
CA VAL A 272 28.08 -4.77 -12.31
C VAL A 272 28.95 -3.55 -12.01
N THR A 273 28.53 -2.40 -12.50
CA THR A 273 29.28 -1.13 -12.37
C THR A 273 28.34 0.02 -11.98
N ALA A 274 28.92 1.18 -11.64
CA ALA A 274 28.16 2.40 -11.37
C ALA A 274 27.33 2.85 -12.61
N ASN A 275 27.81 2.57 -13.83
CA ASN A 275 27.07 2.88 -15.06
C ASN A 275 25.75 2.10 -15.18
N ASP A 276 25.66 0.88 -14.65
CA ASP A 276 24.42 0.10 -14.66
C ASP A 276 23.32 0.76 -13.83
N PHE A 277 23.70 1.43 -12.74
CA PHE A 277 22.75 2.25 -11.96
C PHE A 277 22.34 3.52 -12.70
N VAL A 278 23.28 4.19 -13.36
CA VAL A 278 22.97 5.36 -14.21
C VAL A 278 22.06 4.96 -15.36
N ALA A 279 22.33 3.83 -16.01
CA ALA A 279 21.50 3.29 -17.08
C ALA A 279 20.09 2.96 -16.57
N GLY A 280 19.98 2.32 -15.40
CA GLY A 280 18.70 2.02 -14.77
C GLY A 280 17.88 3.26 -14.49
N PHE A 281 18.45 4.22 -13.79
CA PHE A 281 17.75 5.45 -13.43
C PHE A 281 17.32 6.26 -14.69
N ARG A 282 18.18 6.33 -15.72
CA ARG A 282 17.84 6.98 -16.97
C ARG A 282 16.71 6.26 -17.72
N HIS A 283 16.81 4.92 -17.82
CA HIS A 283 15.77 4.11 -18.45
C HIS A 283 14.40 4.26 -17.76
N MET A 284 14.37 4.31 -16.44
CA MET A 284 13.14 4.55 -15.67
C MET A 284 12.49 5.88 -16.03
N LEU A 285 13.28 6.96 -16.16
CA LEU A 285 12.80 8.27 -16.57
C LEU A 285 12.39 8.31 -18.06
N ASP A 286 13.10 7.59 -18.94
CA ASP A 286 12.77 7.49 -20.36
C ASP A 286 11.46 6.73 -20.59
N ALA A 287 11.21 5.67 -19.81
CA ALA A 287 10.05 4.78 -19.94
C ALA A 287 8.73 5.43 -19.53
N LYS A 288 8.75 6.31 -18.52
CA LYS A 288 7.54 7.00 -17.98
C LYS A 288 6.40 6.02 -17.67
N ALA A 289 6.73 4.95 -16.98
CA ALA A 289 5.79 3.86 -16.69
C ALA A 289 5.15 3.96 -15.29
N GLY A 290 5.13 5.16 -14.71
CA GLY A 290 4.49 5.46 -13.43
C GLY A 290 5.43 5.34 -12.22
N LEU A 291 6.75 5.37 -12.42
CA LEU A 291 7.76 5.46 -11.36
C LEU A 291 8.48 6.82 -11.33
N GLU A 292 8.46 7.56 -12.44
CA GLU A 292 9.20 8.81 -12.62
C GLU A 292 8.77 9.91 -11.64
N TRP A 293 7.52 9.97 -11.27
CA TRP A 293 7.01 10.97 -10.32
C TRP A 293 7.59 10.82 -8.90
N LEU A 294 8.05 9.61 -8.54
CA LEU A 294 8.64 9.35 -7.22
C LEU A 294 9.91 10.17 -6.96
N ILE A 295 10.59 10.64 -7.99
CA ILE A 295 11.83 11.41 -7.86
C ILE A 295 11.63 12.93 -8.01
N ASP A 296 10.39 13.38 -8.14
CA ASP A 296 10.08 14.80 -8.34
C ASP A 296 10.57 15.64 -7.15
N GLY A 297 11.38 16.65 -7.46
CA GLY A 297 12.01 17.50 -6.47
C GLY A 297 13.02 16.79 -5.55
N VAL A 298 13.48 15.59 -5.91
CA VAL A 298 14.45 14.80 -5.14
C VAL A 298 15.82 14.81 -5.81
N VAL A 299 15.93 14.27 -7.02
CA VAL A 299 17.22 14.20 -7.74
C VAL A 299 17.38 15.41 -8.66
N VAL A 300 18.46 16.15 -8.53
CA VAL A 300 18.75 17.35 -9.35
C VAL A 300 18.54 17.06 -10.84
N GLY A 301 17.71 17.88 -11.48
CA GLY A 301 17.46 17.84 -12.90
C GLY A 301 16.66 16.63 -13.39
N GLY A 302 16.26 15.70 -12.50
CA GLY A 302 15.51 14.50 -12.88
C GLY A 302 14.15 14.84 -13.48
N THR A 303 13.35 15.64 -12.78
CA THR A 303 12.03 16.10 -13.25
C THR A 303 12.15 16.91 -14.56
N ALA A 304 13.10 17.84 -14.63
CA ALA A 304 13.32 18.63 -15.85
C ALA A 304 13.71 17.77 -17.06
N TYR A 305 14.48 16.69 -16.84
CA TYR A 305 14.84 15.76 -17.89
C TYR A 305 13.63 15.07 -18.52
N TYR A 306 12.81 14.38 -17.72
CA TYR A 306 11.72 13.59 -18.28
C TYR A 306 10.48 14.41 -18.66
N ALA A 307 10.22 15.52 -17.94
CA ALA A 307 9.01 16.32 -18.14
C ALA A 307 9.20 17.53 -19.06
N GLU A 308 10.39 18.16 -19.05
CA GLU A 308 10.65 19.43 -19.76
C GLU A 308 11.64 19.29 -20.91
N GLY A 309 12.25 18.09 -21.09
CA GLY A 309 13.21 17.82 -22.14
C GLY A 309 14.60 18.43 -21.89
N ALA A 310 14.96 18.63 -20.61
CA ALA A 310 16.30 19.06 -20.25
C ALA A 310 17.37 18.01 -20.61
N SER A 311 18.65 18.43 -20.67
CA SER A 311 19.74 17.52 -21.00
C SER A 311 20.02 16.54 -19.86
N TRP A 312 20.30 15.27 -20.21
CA TRP A 312 20.80 14.28 -19.23
C TRP A 312 22.06 14.75 -18.48
N ASP A 313 22.91 15.56 -19.11
CA ASP A 313 24.12 16.08 -18.49
C ASP A 313 23.83 16.94 -17.24
N GLU A 314 22.60 17.45 -17.10
CA GLU A 314 22.16 18.25 -15.97
C GLU A 314 21.64 17.41 -14.80
N VAL A 315 21.36 16.10 -15.05
CA VAL A 315 20.84 15.19 -14.02
C VAL A 315 21.94 14.86 -13.01
N GLY A 316 21.58 14.96 -11.72
CA GLY A 316 22.48 14.72 -10.58
C GLY A 316 22.69 13.24 -10.23
N TYR A 317 22.62 12.30 -11.19
CA TYR A 317 22.82 10.87 -10.98
C TYR A 317 23.91 10.36 -11.89
N LYS A 318 25.16 10.28 -11.39
CA LYS A 318 26.37 10.16 -12.22
C LYS A 318 27.35 9.10 -11.73
N ALA A 319 27.84 8.25 -12.62
CA ALA A 319 29.05 7.46 -12.39
C ALA A 319 30.28 8.35 -12.59
N THR A 320 31.08 8.57 -11.55
CA THR A 320 32.34 9.35 -11.65
C THR A 320 33.51 8.46 -12.02
N ASP A 321 33.43 7.19 -11.75
CA ASP A 321 34.31 6.12 -12.22
C ASP A 321 33.54 4.79 -12.23
N LYS A 322 34.20 3.69 -12.60
CA LYS A 322 33.58 2.36 -12.75
C LYS A 322 32.81 1.90 -11.50
N TYR A 323 33.21 2.30 -10.31
CA TYR A 323 32.67 1.80 -9.04
C TYR A 323 32.22 2.91 -8.09
N THR A 324 32.11 4.15 -8.57
CA THR A 324 31.66 5.27 -7.77
C THR A 324 30.44 5.92 -8.42
N LEU A 325 29.29 5.85 -7.75
CA LEU A 325 28.06 6.52 -8.12
C LEU A 325 27.86 7.74 -7.20
N VAL A 326 27.62 8.89 -7.78
CA VAL A 326 27.33 10.14 -7.07
C VAL A 326 25.90 10.57 -7.40
N VAL A 327 25.10 10.78 -6.35
CA VAL A 327 23.73 11.31 -6.45
C VAL A 327 23.69 12.67 -5.77
N THR A 328 23.18 13.68 -6.48
CA THR A 328 22.98 15.04 -5.97
C THR A 328 21.48 15.31 -5.86
N LEU A 329 21.03 15.70 -4.67
CA LEU A 329 19.64 16.01 -4.36
C LEU A 329 19.36 17.51 -4.53
N GLU A 330 18.14 17.88 -4.87
CA GLU A 330 17.67 19.26 -4.97
C GLU A 330 17.58 19.93 -3.59
N LYS A 331 17.21 19.15 -2.58
CA LYS A 331 17.15 19.57 -1.17
C LYS A 331 17.53 18.41 -0.25
N PRO A 332 17.92 18.66 1.00
CA PRO A 332 18.19 17.59 1.95
C PRO A 332 16.94 16.73 2.15
N THR A 333 17.02 15.45 1.77
CA THR A 333 15.91 14.49 1.83
C THR A 333 16.30 13.38 2.79
N SER A 334 15.85 13.45 4.04
CA SER A 334 16.24 12.53 5.12
C SER A 334 15.84 11.07 4.85
N TYR A 335 14.78 10.87 4.07
CA TYR A 335 14.27 9.55 3.70
C TYR A 335 14.87 9.01 2.38
N PHE A 336 15.79 9.70 1.73
CA PHE A 336 16.35 9.31 0.43
C PHE A 336 16.90 7.87 0.42
N LEU A 337 17.61 7.45 1.47
CA LEU A 337 18.12 6.08 1.56
C LEU A 337 16.99 5.04 1.55
N THR A 338 15.82 5.35 2.10
CA THR A 338 14.67 4.43 2.09
C THR A 338 14.09 4.27 0.69
N MET A 339 14.17 5.31 -0.16
CA MET A 339 13.75 5.26 -1.55
C MET A 339 14.59 4.27 -2.38
N LEU A 340 15.87 4.09 -2.02
CA LEU A 340 16.80 3.22 -2.77
C LEU A 340 16.48 1.74 -2.69
N THR A 341 15.55 1.33 -1.82
CA THR A 341 15.04 -0.04 -1.72
C THR A 341 13.83 -0.29 -2.62
N TYR A 342 13.36 0.75 -3.31
CA TYR A 342 12.28 0.65 -4.28
C TYR A 342 12.80 0.43 -5.70
N SER A 343 11.99 -0.19 -6.55
CA SER A 343 12.39 -0.64 -7.89
C SER A 343 12.94 0.46 -8.79
N CYS A 344 12.49 1.72 -8.66
CA CYS A 344 12.93 2.85 -9.48
C CYS A 344 14.44 3.17 -9.39
N PHE A 345 15.14 2.67 -8.37
CA PHE A 345 16.58 2.85 -8.19
C PHE A 345 17.39 1.57 -8.45
N LEU A 346 16.76 0.50 -8.94
CA LEU A 346 17.48 -0.73 -9.28
C LEU A 346 18.28 -0.55 -10.57
N PRO A 347 19.45 -1.23 -10.70
CA PRO A 347 20.26 -1.16 -11.91
C PRO A 347 19.70 -2.02 -13.03
N ILE A 348 20.12 -1.73 -14.26
CA ILE A 348 20.05 -2.64 -15.42
C ILE A 348 21.45 -2.81 -16.00
N CYS A 349 21.70 -3.95 -16.64
CA CYS A 349 22.95 -4.13 -17.36
C CYS A 349 22.94 -3.29 -18.65
N GLU A 350 23.68 -2.16 -18.66
CA GLU A 350 23.71 -1.20 -19.77
C GLU A 350 23.98 -1.88 -21.11
N SER A 351 25.04 -2.68 -21.19
CA SER A 351 25.44 -3.35 -22.44
C SER A 351 24.43 -4.41 -22.89
N PHE A 352 23.69 -5.04 -21.96
CA PHE A 352 22.63 -5.97 -22.30
C PHE A 352 21.40 -5.23 -22.83
N TYR A 353 21.01 -4.14 -22.17
CA TYR A 353 19.92 -3.27 -22.58
C TYR A 353 20.11 -2.79 -24.04
N GLU A 354 21.29 -2.23 -24.34
CA GLU A 354 21.64 -1.82 -25.69
C GLU A 354 21.61 -2.99 -26.70
N SER A 355 22.09 -4.19 -26.31
CA SER A 355 22.10 -5.38 -27.17
C SER A 355 20.68 -5.87 -27.50
N ARG A 356 19.67 -5.47 -26.73
CA ARG A 356 18.26 -5.81 -26.90
C ARG A 356 17.44 -4.69 -27.56
N GLY A 357 18.13 -3.71 -28.16
CA GLY A 357 17.50 -2.58 -28.87
C GLY A 357 17.17 -1.40 -27.97
N GLY A 358 17.65 -1.43 -26.72
CA GLY A 358 17.50 -0.32 -25.78
C GLY A 358 18.30 0.89 -26.23
N VAL A 359 17.71 2.06 -26.05
CA VAL A 359 18.29 3.37 -26.32
C VAL A 359 17.93 4.33 -25.20
N PHE A 360 18.71 5.38 -25.03
CA PHE A 360 18.48 6.38 -23.99
C PHE A 360 18.00 7.70 -24.59
N GLY A 361 17.04 8.33 -23.94
CA GLY A 361 16.35 9.54 -24.35
C GLY A 361 14.84 9.30 -24.42
N VAL A 362 14.04 10.20 -23.87
CA VAL A 362 12.58 10.04 -23.76
C VAL A 362 11.93 9.79 -25.11
N GLU A 363 12.28 10.61 -26.14
CA GLU A 363 11.74 10.48 -27.50
C GLU A 363 12.32 9.26 -28.22
N GLU A 364 13.65 9.04 -28.11
CA GLU A 364 14.35 7.92 -28.72
C GLU A 364 13.86 6.58 -28.17
N TYR A 365 13.65 6.49 -26.85
CA TYR A 365 13.06 5.31 -26.21
C TYR A 365 11.63 5.05 -26.71
N ALA A 366 10.79 6.08 -26.75
CA ALA A 366 9.40 5.94 -27.21
C ALA A 366 9.33 5.45 -28.67
N GLU A 367 10.26 5.90 -29.54
CA GLU A 367 10.37 5.42 -30.93
C GLU A 367 10.88 3.98 -30.99
N ALA A 368 11.95 3.65 -30.25
CA ALA A 368 12.57 2.32 -30.27
C ALA A 368 11.65 1.25 -29.66
N SER A 369 11.00 1.52 -28.52
CA SER A 369 10.13 0.58 -27.80
C SER A 369 8.85 0.24 -28.60
N ALA A 370 8.42 1.11 -29.51
CA ALA A 370 7.29 0.88 -30.39
C ALA A 370 7.55 -0.25 -31.43
N ASP A 371 8.81 -0.51 -31.81
CA ASP A 371 9.17 -1.63 -32.67
C ASP A 371 9.54 -2.88 -31.86
N THR A 372 8.55 -3.69 -31.54
CA THR A 372 8.71 -4.92 -30.77
C THR A 372 9.55 -6.02 -31.44
N ASN A 373 10.00 -5.84 -32.68
CA ASN A 373 10.90 -6.77 -33.34
C ASN A 373 12.37 -6.46 -33.02
N THR A 374 12.70 -5.21 -32.83
CA THR A 374 14.06 -4.75 -32.52
C THR A 374 14.25 -4.51 -31.03
N TYR A 375 13.27 -3.91 -30.35
CA TYR A 375 13.27 -3.76 -28.89
C TYR A 375 12.74 -5.05 -28.24
N THR A 376 13.66 -5.80 -27.64
CA THR A 376 13.37 -7.12 -27.05
C THR A 376 13.74 -7.22 -25.57
N PHE A 377 14.12 -6.10 -24.92
CA PHE A 377 14.45 -6.06 -23.51
C PHE A 377 13.21 -6.29 -22.63
N GLY A 378 13.34 -7.08 -21.58
CA GLY A 378 12.32 -7.26 -20.55
C GLY A 378 11.03 -7.97 -20.97
N LYS A 379 10.97 -8.68 -22.10
CA LYS A 379 9.75 -9.40 -22.54
C LYS A 379 9.43 -10.57 -21.62
N SER A 380 8.23 -10.60 -21.05
CA SER A 380 7.80 -11.65 -20.11
C SER A 380 7.74 -13.05 -20.74
N GLU A 381 7.50 -13.16 -22.06
CA GLU A 381 7.45 -14.46 -22.77
C GLU A 381 8.83 -15.06 -23.01
N ASP A 382 9.90 -14.30 -22.82
CA ASP A 382 11.29 -14.73 -23.07
C ASP A 382 12.19 -14.41 -21.88
N VAL A 383 12.42 -15.38 -21.00
CA VAL A 383 13.31 -15.21 -19.83
C VAL A 383 14.76 -14.87 -20.20
N SER A 384 15.16 -15.05 -21.46
CA SER A 384 16.46 -14.63 -21.98
C SER A 384 16.49 -13.14 -22.39
N SER A 385 15.37 -12.44 -22.31
CA SER A 385 15.25 -11.01 -22.61
C SER A 385 15.84 -10.12 -21.51
N GLN A 386 16.29 -10.71 -20.39
CA GLN A 386 16.85 -10.03 -19.23
C GLN A 386 18.07 -10.80 -18.69
N VAL A 387 18.94 -10.09 -17.96
CA VAL A 387 20.04 -10.66 -17.16
C VAL A 387 19.89 -10.23 -15.70
N TYR A 388 20.43 -10.99 -14.79
CA TYR A 388 20.15 -10.93 -13.37
C TYR A 388 21.44 -10.81 -12.56
N CYS A 389 21.49 -9.99 -11.52
CA CYS A 389 22.62 -9.90 -10.57
C CYS A 389 22.26 -10.32 -9.14
N GLY A 390 20.99 -10.64 -8.90
CA GLY A 390 20.46 -11.02 -7.59
C GLY A 390 20.60 -12.49 -7.23
N PRO A 391 19.97 -12.89 -6.10
CA PRO A 391 20.10 -14.24 -5.53
C PRO A 391 19.45 -15.35 -6.36
N PHE A 392 18.49 -15.02 -7.23
CA PHE A 392 17.78 -16.00 -8.07
C PHE A 392 17.82 -15.63 -9.56
N LEU A 393 17.60 -16.66 -10.40
CA LEU A 393 17.52 -16.56 -11.86
C LEU A 393 16.16 -17.08 -12.30
N ILE A 394 15.44 -16.32 -13.14
CA ILE A 394 14.16 -16.77 -13.72
C ILE A 394 14.43 -17.82 -14.79
N ARG A 395 14.01 -19.06 -14.56
CA ARG A 395 14.14 -20.18 -15.50
C ARG A 395 12.92 -20.37 -16.37
N LYS A 396 11.76 -19.97 -15.88
CA LYS A 396 10.49 -20.17 -16.56
C LYS A 396 9.50 -19.10 -16.13
N LEU A 397 8.78 -18.57 -17.09
CA LEU A 397 7.60 -17.75 -16.88
C LEU A 397 6.54 -18.20 -17.88
N GLN A 398 5.45 -18.80 -17.38
CA GLN A 398 4.30 -19.23 -18.19
C GLN A 398 3.04 -18.66 -17.55
N LYS A 399 2.40 -17.74 -18.23
CA LYS A 399 1.34 -16.86 -17.77
C LYS A 399 0.21 -17.58 -17.01
N ASP A 400 -0.30 -18.70 -17.48
CA ASP A 400 -1.43 -19.41 -16.87
C ASP A 400 -1.01 -20.78 -16.32
N SER A 401 0.23 -20.90 -15.85
CA SER A 401 0.79 -22.16 -15.38
C SER A 401 1.75 -21.98 -14.20
N GLU A 402 3.00 -21.57 -14.46
CA GLU A 402 4.00 -21.45 -13.40
C GLU A 402 5.09 -20.41 -13.73
N ILE A 403 5.64 -19.83 -12.66
CA ILE A 403 6.88 -19.05 -12.69
C ILE A 403 7.89 -19.80 -11.80
N TYR A 404 9.10 -19.99 -12.30
CA TYR A 404 10.12 -20.80 -11.62
C TYR A 404 11.47 -20.10 -11.57
N LEU A 405 11.94 -19.86 -10.36
CA LEU A 405 13.24 -19.28 -10.06
C LEU A 405 14.14 -20.34 -9.42
N VAL A 406 15.42 -20.30 -9.76
CA VAL A 406 16.46 -21.12 -9.12
C VAL A 406 17.54 -20.25 -8.51
N LYS A 407 18.15 -20.73 -7.43
CA LYS A 407 19.28 -20.07 -6.78
C LYS A 407 20.40 -19.78 -7.80
N ASN A 408 20.87 -18.54 -7.80
CA ASN A 408 22.08 -18.15 -8.49
C ASN A 408 23.29 -18.70 -7.75
N GLN A 409 23.92 -19.74 -8.29
CA GLN A 409 25.06 -20.41 -7.64
C GLN A 409 26.32 -19.52 -7.57
N ASN A 410 26.34 -18.42 -8.32
CA ASN A 410 27.43 -17.47 -8.36
C ASN A 410 27.09 -16.13 -7.68
N TYR A 411 26.00 -16.10 -6.91
CA TYR A 411 25.60 -14.91 -6.17
C TYR A 411 26.70 -14.46 -5.20
N TRP A 412 26.93 -13.16 -5.14
CA TRP A 412 28.04 -12.57 -4.37
C TRP A 412 27.95 -12.80 -2.85
N ASN A 413 26.72 -13.00 -2.31
CA ASN A 413 26.46 -13.22 -0.89
C ASN A 413 25.69 -14.55 -0.65
N PRO A 414 26.30 -15.71 -0.94
CA PRO A 414 25.58 -16.99 -1.01
C PRO A 414 25.03 -17.46 0.33
N ASP A 415 25.61 -17.04 1.45
CA ASP A 415 25.21 -17.46 2.81
C ASP A 415 23.84 -16.90 3.22
N THR A 416 23.40 -15.81 2.61
CA THR A 416 22.08 -15.22 2.85
C THR A 416 20.96 -15.96 2.13
N VAL A 417 21.27 -16.75 1.09
CA VAL A 417 20.28 -17.44 0.25
C VAL A 417 19.95 -18.81 0.82
N LYS A 418 18.80 -18.94 1.44
CA LYS A 418 18.35 -20.16 2.13
C LYS A 418 17.53 -21.09 1.26
N LEU A 419 16.96 -20.59 0.16
CA LEU A 419 16.18 -21.37 -0.78
C LEU A 419 17.03 -21.80 -1.99
N ASP A 420 16.78 -23.02 -2.48
CA ASP A 420 17.32 -23.51 -3.75
C ASP A 420 16.41 -23.16 -4.94
N SER A 421 15.09 -23.06 -4.69
CA SER A 421 14.13 -22.69 -5.70
C SER A 421 12.88 -22.02 -5.13
N ILE A 422 12.24 -21.19 -5.96
CA ILE A 422 10.95 -20.57 -5.71
C ILE A 422 10.04 -20.87 -6.90
N LYS A 423 8.82 -21.31 -6.64
CA LYS A 423 7.85 -21.61 -7.66
C LYS A 423 6.51 -20.98 -7.35
N TRP A 424 6.02 -20.12 -8.22
CA TRP A 424 4.63 -19.67 -8.23
C TRP A 424 3.83 -20.57 -9.17
N VAL A 425 2.66 -21.02 -8.73
CA VAL A 425 1.71 -21.82 -9.50
C VAL A 425 0.47 -20.97 -9.73
N TYR A 426 -0.02 -20.95 -10.97
CA TYR A 426 -1.23 -20.22 -11.27
C TYR A 426 -2.42 -20.81 -10.52
N ASP A 427 -3.16 -19.96 -9.82
CA ASP A 427 -4.40 -20.27 -9.13
C ASP A 427 -5.37 -19.09 -9.28
N ASN A 428 -6.53 -19.36 -9.83
CA ASN A 428 -7.58 -18.35 -9.99
C ASN A 428 -8.47 -18.18 -8.74
N ASN A 429 -8.10 -18.84 -7.64
CA ASN A 429 -8.81 -18.82 -6.35
C ASN A 429 -10.26 -19.36 -6.38
N GLU A 430 -10.64 -20.11 -7.42
CA GLU A 430 -11.98 -20.67 -7.54
C GLU A 430 -12.24 -21.88 -6.64
N ASN A 431 -11.17 -22.54 -6.15
CA ASN A 431 -11.28 -23.75 -5.33
C ASN A 431 -10.46 -23.68 -4.04
N PRO A 432 -10.94 -22.96 -3.01
CA PRO A 432 -10.25 -22.82 -1.74
C PRO A 432 -10.09 -24.14 -0.97
N ASP A 433 -10.98 -25.12 -1.18
CA ASP A 433 -10.85 -26.45 -0.58
C ASP A 433 -9.69 -27.24 -1.15
N ALA A 434 -9.45 -27.17 -2.47
CA ALA A 434 -8.31 -27.82 -3.09
C ALA A 434 -7.00 -27.16 -2.63
N TYR A 435 -6.95 -25.83 -2.52
CA TYR A 435 -5.81 -25.12 -1.96
C TYR A 435 -5.52 -25.54 -0.51
N TYR A 436 -6.56 -25.62 0.34
CA TYR A 436 -6.43 -26.11 1.71
C TYR A 436 -5.85 -27.52 1.76
N ASP A 437 -6.36 -28.45 0.93
CA ASP A 437 -5.83 -29.83 0.85
C ASP A 437 -4.35 -29.85 0.44
N ASP A 438 -3.94 -28.99 -0.49
CA ASP A 438 -2.55 -28.88 -0.93
C ASP A 438 -1.64 -28.33 0.16
N VAL A 439 -2.13 -27.39 0.98
CA VAL A 439 -1.42 -26.92 2.17
C VAL A 439 -1.24 -28.05 3.18
N ILE A 440 -2.28 -28.86 3.45
CA ILE A 440 -2.19 -30.00 4.36
C ILE A 440 -1.15 -31.02 3.88
N ARG A 441 -1.10 -31.28 2.58
CA ARG A 441 -0.12 -32.20 1.95
C ARG A 441 1.29 -31.63 1.88
N GLY A 442 1.50 -30.36 2.20
CA GLY A 442 2.82 -29.70 2.15
C GLY A 442 3.22 -29.22 0.75
N VAL A 443 2.28 -29.10 -0.20
CA VAL A 443 2.52 -28.50 -1.52
C VAL A 443 2.79 -27.00 -1.35
N TYR A 444 1.94 -26.32 -0.55
CA TYR A 444 2.10 -24.94 -0.16
C TYR A 444 2.49 -24.82 1.32
N ALA A 445 3.22 -23.76 1.64
CA ALA A 445 3.76 -23.58 2.97
C ALA A 445 2.75 -23.09 4.01
N GLY A 446 1.62 -22.51 3.61
CA GLY A 446 0.63 -22.00 4.55
C GLY A 446 -0.65 -21.50 3.88
N ILE A 447 -1.63 -21.17 4.72
CA ILE A 447 -2.93 -20.65 4.30
C ILE A 447 -3.45 -19.65 5.33
N THR A 448 -4.01 -18.56 4.83
CA THR A 448 -4.88 -17.67 5.60
C THR A 448 -6.28 -18.27 5.67
N LEU A 449 -6.78 -18.50 6.88
CA LEU A 449 -8.09 -19.09 7.11
C LEU A 449 -9.18 -18.03 6.97
N SER A 450 -10.24 -18.36 6.25
CA SER A 450 -11.34 -17.44 5.98
C SER A 450 -12.69 -18.06 6.33
N ALA A 451 -13.57 -17.24 6.91
CA ALA A 451 -14.97 -17.65 7.20
C ALA A 451 -15.77 -17.75 5.90
N SER A 452 -15.59 -16.82 4.95
CA SER A 452 -16.37 -16.82 3.69
C SER A 452 -16.08 -18.02 2.79
N THR A 453 -14.86 -18.58 2.85
CA THR A 453 -14.49 -19.79 2.09
C THR A 453 -14.68 -21.07 2.90
N GLY A 454 -15.06 -20.99 4.18
CA GLY A 454 -15.23 -22.14 5.07
C GLY A 454 -13.91 -22.78 5.56
N THR A 455 -12.74 -22.29 5.15
CA THR A 455 -11.46 -22.87 5.54
C THR A 455 -11.16 -22.71 7.04
N LEU A 456 -11.71 -21.67 7.68
CA LEU A 456 -11.63 -21.48 9.13
C LEU A 456 -12.34 -22.60 9.89
N ASP A 457 -13.57 -22.91 9.53
CA ASP A 457 -14.34 -23.97 10.18
C ASP A 457 -13.75 -25.34 9.89
N ARG A 458 -13.23 -25.55 8.70
CA ARG A 458 -12.53 -26.78 8.31
C ARG A 458 -11.27 -27.00 9.15
N ALA A 459 -10.45 -25.99 9.36
CA ALA A 459 -9.25 -26.07 10.21
C ALA A 459 -9.59 -26.42 11.68
N LYS A 460 -10.73 -25.88 12.19
CA LYS A 460 -11.26 -26.24 13.51
C LYS A 460 -11.69 -27.71 13.56
N ALA A 461 -12.45 -28.17 12.55
CA ALA A 461 -12.93 -29.54 12.46
C ALA A 461 -11.80 -30.56 12.32
N ASP A 462 -10.72 -30.21 11.59
CA ASP A 462 -9.54 -31.06 11.40
C ASP A 462 -8.59 -31.05 12.62
N GLY A 463 -8.87 -30.26 13.66
CA GLY A 463 -8.07 -30.13 14.88
C GLY A 463 -6.74 -29.41 14.70
N LEU A 464 -6.56 -28.71 13.57
CA LEU A 464 -5.32 -27.95 13.26
C LEU A 464 -5.35 -26.55 13.88
N PHE A 465 -6.53 -25.98 14.05
CA PHE A 465 -6.69 -24.63 14.52
C PHE A 465 -6.05 -24.41 15.90
N ASP A 466 -6.32 -25.28 16.86
CA ASP A 466 -5.83 -25.12 18.24
C ASP A 466 -4.32 -25.25 18.36
N LEU A 467 -3.70 -26.04 17.49
CA LEU A 467 -2.26 -26.33 17.56
C LEU A 467 -1.41 -25.35 16.75
N TYR A 468 -1.90 -24.90 15.59
CA TYR A 468 -1.05 -24.23 14.60
C TYR A 468 -1.53 -22.84 14.20
N SER A 469 -2.80 -22.45 14.46
CA SER A 469 -3.27 -21.15 14.04
C SER A 469 -2.66 -20.02 14.88
N TYR A 470 -2.33 -18.93 14.22
CA TYR A 470 -1.93 -17.68 14.83
C TYR A 470 -2.57 -16.52 14.06
N VAL A 471 -2.64 -15.34 14.66
CA VAL A 471 -3.06 -14.14 13.94
C VAL A 471 -1.81 -13.54 13.28
N SER A 472 -1.87 -13.37 11.96
CA SER A 472 -0.76 -12.75 11.23
C SER A 472 -0.61 -11.28 11.57
N ASP A 473 0.62 -10.76 11.50
CA ASP A 473 0.88 -9.33 11.68
C ASP A 473 0.15 -8.53 10.59
N THR A 474 -0.23 -7.30 10.90
CA THR A 474 -0.74 -6.32 9.93
C THR A 474 0.42 -5.62 9.21
N THR A 475 0.13 -5.03 8.05
CA THR A 475 1.11 -4.30 7.24
C THR A 475 0.80 -2.81 7.16
N SER A 476 1.68 -2.05 6.53
CA SER A 476 1.49 -0.63 6.24
C SER A 476 0.57 -0.37 5.04
N THR A 477 0.22 -1.38 4.24
CA THR A 477 -0.71 -1.23 3.11
C THR A 477 -2.11 -0.86 3.61
N THR A 478 -2.69 0.18 3.02
CA THR A 478 -4.07 0.61 3.31
C THR A 478 -4.97 0.27 2.14
N TYR A 479 -6.01 -0.55 2.39
CA TYR A 479 -7.11 -0.72 1.46
C TYR A 479 -8.20 0.31 1.73
N PHE A 480 -8.85 0.80 0.68
CA PHE A 480 -9.86 1.83 0.79
C PHE A 480 -10.90 1.75 -0.33
N GLY A 481 -12.04 2.37 -0.08
CA GLY A 481 -13.05 2.66 -1.09
C GLY A 481 -12.94 4.10 -1.57
N GLY A 482 -13.20 4.32 -2.88
CA GLY A 482 -13.32 5.63 -3.49
C GLY A 482 -14.75 5.93 -3.88
N LEU A 483 -15.23 7.15 -3.61
CA LEU A 483 -16.49 7.68 -4.12
C LEU A 483 -16.22 8.45 -5.42
N HIS A 484 -16.89 8.05 -6.50
CA HIS A 484 -16.68 8.63 -7.82
C HIS A 484 -17.42 9.96 -8.00
N LEU A 485 -16.70 11.07 -7.96
CA LEU A 485 -17.28 12.40 -7.98
C LEU A 485 -17.76 12.85 -9.36
N ASN A 486 -17.16 12.34 -10.44
CA ASN A 486 -17.42 12.84 -11.81
C ASN A 486 -17.65 11.71 -12.83
N ARG A 487 -18.56 10.78 -12.52
CA ARG A 487 -18.80 9.57 -13.32
C ARG A 487 -19.35 9.88 -14.71
N SER A 488 -18.73 9.33 -15.76
CA SER A 488 -19.19 9.45 -17.15
C SER A 488 -19.51 8.10 -17.82
N THR A 489 -19.03 7.00 -17.26
CA THR A 489 -19.21 5.64 -17.78
C THR A 489 -20.18 4.85 -16.89
N PHE A 490 -21.17 4.17 -17.49
CA PHE A 490 -22.26 3.46 -16.79
C PHE A 490 -22.43 2.00 -17.24
N ALA A 491 -21.43 1.41 -17.90
CA ALA A 491 -21.41 0.01 -18.27
C ALA A 491 -20.00 -0.57 -18.08
N LEU A 492 -19.89 -1.85 -17.71
CA LEU A 492 -18.59 -2.51 -17.62
C LEU A 492 -17.83 -2.46 -18.96
N SER A 493 -16.52 -2.53 -18.93
CA SER A 493 -15.69 -2.48 -20.14
C SER A 493 -16.01 -3.57 -21.15
N SER A 494 -16.43 -4.76 -20.69
CA SER A 494 -17.00 -5.82 -21.52
C SER A 494 -18.32 -5.44 -22.21
N GLY A 495 -19.00 -4.38 -21.76
CA GLY A 495 -20.33 -3.98 -22.24
C GLY A 495 -21.47 -4.90 -21.86
N THR A 496 -21.22 -5.95 -21.07
CA THR A 496 -22.20 -6.98 -20.70
C THR A 496 -23.11 -6.57 -19.57
N VAL A 497 -22.64 -5.71 -18.65
CA VAL A 497 -23.40 -5.25 -17.48
C VAL A 497 -23.39 -3.73 -17.44
N ALA A 498 -24.57 -3.14 -17.32
CA ALA A 498 -24.74 -1.69 -17.19
C ALA A 498 -25.38 -1.31 -15.86
N SER A 499 -25.16 -0.08 -15.42
CA SER A 499 -25.88 0.53 -14.31
C SER A 499 -27.40 0.43 -14.51
N PRO A 500 -28.18 0.05 -13.49
CA PRO A 500 -29.64 0.01 -13.58
C PRO A 500 -30.30 1.41 -13.51
N LYS A 501 -29.50 2.48 -13.29
CA LYS A 501 -29.99 3.84 -13.07
C LYS A 501 -30.67 4.43 -14.29
N THR A 502 -31.79 5.12 -14.07
CA THR A 502 -32.36 6.06 -15.03
C THR A 502 -31.51 7.34 -15.13
N GLU A 503 -31.73 8.15 -16.16
CA GLU A 503 -31.03 9.44 -16.32
C GLU A 503 -31.26 10.35 -15.11
N ASP A 504 -32.48 10.41 -14.58
CA ASP A 504 -32.77 11.19 -13.37
C ASP A 504 -31.98 10.70 -12.15
N GLN A 505 -31.85 9.38 -11.99
CA GLN A 505 -31.09 8.77 -10.88
C GLN A 505 -29.57 9.00 -11.01
N LYS A 506 -29.03 9.10 -12.24
CA LYS A 506 -27.63 9.50 -12.44
C LYS A 506 -27.39 10.94 -11.97
N ILE A 507 -28.32 11.85 -12.29
CA ILE A 507 -28.28 13.25 -11.83
C ILE A 507 -28.38 13.31 -10.31
N ASP A 508 -29.34 12.59 -9.71
CA ASP A 508 -29.54 12.55 -8.27
C ASP A 508 -28.28 12.07 -7.53
N THR A 509 -27.66 11.00 -8.02
CA THR A 509 -26.44 10.44 -7.41
C THR A 509 -25.26 11.42 -7.52
N HIS A 510 -25.06 12.02 -8.69
CA HIS A 510 -23.96 12.97 -8.88
C HIS A 510 -24.09 14.17 -7.93
N ILE A 511 -25.27 14.80 -7.89
CA ILE A 511 -25.52 15.94 -6.99
C ILE A 511 -25.32 15.51 -5.51
N ALA A 512 -25.81 14.34 -5.13
CA ALA A 512 -25.67 13.83 -3.77
C ALA A 512 -24.20 13.57 -3.41
N LEU A 513 -23.42 12.95 -4.32
CA LEU A 513 -21.99 12.67 -4.09
C LEU A 513 -21.14 13.95 -4.04
N MET A 514 -21.56 15.05 -4.67
CA MET A 514 -20.90 16.34 -4.50
C MET A 514 -21.17 16.97 -3.13
N ASN A 515 -22.23 16.57 -2.43
CA ASN A 515 -22.55 17.06 -1.09
C ASN A 515 -21.70 16.35 -0.01
N LYS A 516 -20.90 17.10 0.75
CA LYS A 516 -20.01 16.57 1.79
C LYS A 516 -20.77 15.84 2.91
N ASN A 517 -21.93 16.38 3.35
CA ASN A 517 -22.74 15.72 4.37
C ASN A 517 -23.29 14.38 3.89
N PHE A 518 -23.63 14.23 2.60
CA PHE A 518 -24.04 12.94 2.05
C PHE A 518 -22.89 11.93 2.04
N ARG A 519 -21.68 12.34 1.64
CA ARG A 519 -20.50 11.47 1.69
C ARG A 519 -20.16 11.05 3.12
N LYS A 520 -20.20 12.01 4.07
CA LYS A 520 -20.02 11.69 5.52
C LYS A 520 -21.09 10.72 6.04
N ALA A 521 -22.34 10.87 5.59
CA ALA A 521 -23.40 9.93 5.98
C ALA A 521 -23.08 8.49 5.55
N LEU A 522 -22.58 8.29 4.30
CA LEU A 522 -22.13 6.97 3.83
C LEU A 522 -20.96 6.43 4.66
N GLN A 523 -19.99 7.27 5.00
CA GLN A 523 -18.80 6.86 5.74
C GLN A 523 -19.13 6.48 7.21
N TYR A 524 -19.89 7.29 7.93
CA TYR A 524 -20.30 6.99 9.31
C TYR A 524 -21.31 5.84 9.40
N ALA A 525 -22.06 5.56 8.33
CA ALA A 525 -22.98 4.42 8.28
C ALA A 525 -22.28 3.09 8.04
N PHE A 526 -21.03 3.12 7.56
CA PHE A 526 -20.31 1.93 7.17
C PHE A 526 -19.73 1.19 8.39
N ASP A 527 -20.42 0.16 8.86
CA ASP A 527 -19.91 -0.79 9.86
C ASP A 527 -18.83 -1.69 9.25
N LYS A 528 -17.58 -1.22 9.34
CA LYS A 528 -16.42 -1.96 8.81
C LYS A 528 -16.16 -3.27 9.56
N ALA A 529 -16.54 -3.37 10.85
CA ALA A 529 -16.38 -4.60 11.60
C ALA A 529 -17.33 -5.69 11.05
N THR A 530 -18.60 -5.39 10.82
CA THR A 530 -19.54 -6.34 10.16
C THR A 530 -19.08 -6.71 8.75
N TYR A 531 -18.63 -5.73 7.96
CA TYR A 531 -18.06 -5.96 6.63
C TYR A 531 -16.84 -6.89 6.65
N ASN A 532 -15.95 -6.75 7.63
CA ASN A 532 -14.73 -7.54 7.76
C ASN A 532 -14.99 -8.93 8.36
N ALA A 533 -15.96 -9.06 9.27
CA ALA A 533 -16.30 -10.31 9.93
C ALA A 533 -16.69 -11.43 8.94
N VAL A 534 -17.27 -11.08 7.78
CA VAL A 534 -17.66 -12.08 6.76
C VAL A 534 -16.47 -12.87 6.21
N THR A 535 -15.27 -12.31 6.28
CA THR A 535 -14.02 -12.95 5.85
C THR A 535 -13.17 -13.41 7.02
N ARG A 536 -13.04 -12.59 8.07
CA ARG A 536 -12.12 -12.82 9.22
C ARG A 536 -12.76 -13.65 10.34
N GLY A 537 -14.09 -13.69 10.41
CA GLY A 537 -14.85 -14.18 11.56
C GLY A 537 -15.04 -13.09 12.62
N GLU A 538 -16.03 -13.29 13.50
CA GLU A 538 -16.41 -12.33 14.56
C GLU A 538 -15.24 -11.98 15.49
N ASP A 539 -14.42 -12.97 15.84
CA ASP A 539 -13.31 -12.80 16.80
C ASP A 539 -12.22 -11.83 16.28
N LEU A 540 -12.08 -11.68 14.96
CA LEU A 540 -11.07 -10.85 14.31
C LEU A 540 -11.68 -9.71 13.48
N ALA A 541 -12.94 -9.38 13.72
CA ALA A 541 -13.67 -8.37 12.93
C ALA A 541 -12.98 -7.01 12.89
N CYS A 542 -12.27 -6.63 13.97
CA CYS A 542 -11.58 -5.34 14.06
C CYS A 542 -10.07 -5.41 13.80
N THR A 543 -9.43 -6.57 13.83
CA THR A 543 -7.95 -6.70 13.93
C THR A 543 -7.15 -6.00 12.85
N ASN A 544 -7.68 -5.89 11.64
CA ASN A 544 -7.01 -5.22 10.52
C ASN A 544 -7.83 -4.04 9.98
N LEU A 545 -8.74 -3.47 10.76
CA LEU A 545 -9.42 -2.25 10.36
C LEU A 545 -8.42 -1.09 10.36
N ARG A 546 -8.50 -0.28 9.30
CA ARG A 546 -7.74 0.94 9.08
C ARG A 546 -8.70 2.13 9.02
N ASN A 547 -8.35 3.25 9.66
CA ASN A 547 -9.25 4.40 9.80
C ASN A 547 -8.70 5.69 9.17
N MET A 548 -7.45 5.68 8.72
CA MET A 548 -6.81 6.76 7.97
C MET A 548 -6.00 6.17 6.80
N TYR A 549 -5.48 6.98 5.91
CA TYR A 549 -4.80 6.51 4.71
C TYR A 549 -3.38 6.06 4.98
N THR A 550 -2.59 6.88 5.66
CA THR A 550 -1.25 6.54 6.11
C THR A 550 -1.32 5.60 7.31
N HIS A 551 -0.39 4.66 7.47
CA HIS A 551 -0.30 3.83 8.67
C HIS A 551 -0.12 4.74 9.91
N PRO A 552 -0.92 4.62 10.99
CA PRO A 552 -0.86 5.56 12.12
C PRO A 552 0.51 5.68 12.78
N GLU A 553 1.27 4.57 12.86
CA GLU A 553 2.62 4.52 13.45
C GLU A 553 3.74 4.57 12.38
N PHE A 554 3.46 5.12 11.20
CA PHE A 554 4.39 5.12 10.06
C PHE A 554 5.65 5.94 10.33
N VAL A 555 5.48 7.13 10.91
CA VAL A 555 6.56 8.01 11.34
C VAL A 555 6.22 8.64 12.69
N GLN A 556 7.24 9.14 13.39
CA GLN A 556 7.09 9.86 14.65
C GLN A 556 7.99 11.09 14.69
N LEU A 557 7.63 12.09 15.48
CA LEU A 557 8.43 13.30 15.64
C LEU A 557 9.73 13.02 16.39
N SER A 558 10.82 13.57 15.90
CA SER A 558 12.14 13.47 16.53
C SER A 558 12.39 14.54 17.59
N ALA A 559 11.66 15.66 17.54
CA ALA A 559 11.74 16.79 18.44
C ALA A 559 10.36 17.39 18.73
N ASP A 560 10.26 18.18 19.82
CA ASP A 560 9.06 18.98 20.09
C ASP A 560 8.82 19.93 18.92
N THR A 561 7.64 19.85 18.30
CA THR A 561 7.30 20.60 17.10
C THR A 561 6.04 21.42 17.31
N THR A 562 6.07 22.69 16.93
CA THR A 562 4.95 23.61 17.11
C THR A 562 4.30 23.86 15.75
N ASP A 563 2.97 23.70 15.66
CA ASP A 563 2.22 24.02 14.45
C ASP A 563 1.96 25.53 14.29
N GLU A 564 1.32 25.91 13.19
CA GLU A 564 1.01 27.31 12.85
C GLU A 564 0.02 27.97 13.83
N ASP A 565 -0.79 27.16 14.54
CA ASP A 565 -1.78 27.60 15.53
C ASP A 565 -1.18 27.70 16.95
N GLY A 566 0.10 27.32 17.11
CA GLY A 566 0.86 27.39 18.37
C GLY A 566 0.67 26.14 19.25
N HIS A 567 0.09 25.07 18.76
CA HIS A 567 0.04 23.79 19.45
C HIS A 567 1.40 23.08 19.38
N VAL A 568 1.81 22.48 20.50
CA VAL A 568 3.09 21.77 20.60
C VAL A 568 2.86 20.26 20.64
N PHE A 569 3.36 19.55 19.65
CA PHE A 569 3.45 18.11 19.63
C PHE A 569 4.79 17.68 20.21
N PRO A 570 4.83 16.89 21.30
CA PRO A 570 6.09 16.41 21.89
C PRO A 570 6.88 15.49 20.96
N ALA A 571 8.20 15.43 21.16
CA ALA A 571 9.04 14.41 20.56
C ALA A 571 8.50 13.00 20.85
N GLY A 572 8.51 12.12 19.86
CA GLY A 572 7.95 10.77 19.97
C GLY A 572 6.45 10.66 19.68
N THR A 573 5.74 11.77 19.39
CA THR A 573 4.35 11.72 18.94
C THR A 573 4.27 11.00 17.61
N PHE A 574 3.42 9.98 17.49
CA PHE A 574 3.20 9.27 16.23
C PHE A 574 2.33 10.09 15.28
N TYR A 575 2.51 9.83 14.00
CA TYR A 575 1.79 10.51 12.92
C TYR A 575 0.27 10.42 13.09
N GLY A 576 -0.28 9.25 13.45
CA GLY A 576 -1.70 9.05 13.69
C GLY A 576 -2.25 9.94 14.83
N ASP A 577 -1.48 10.15 15.89
CA ASP A 577 -1.89 11.05 17.01
C ASP A 577 -2.01 12.51 16.53
N ILE A 578 -1.14 12.93 15.59
CA ILE A 578 -1.19 14.27 15.00
C ILE A 578 -2.42 14.41 14.09
N VAL A 579 -2.71 13.37 13.27
CA VAL A 579 -3.93 13.35 12.44
C VAL A 579 -5.18 13.36 13.31
N GLN A 580 -5.20 12.58 14.42
CA GLN A 580 -6.32 12.57 15.38
C GLN A 580 -6.59 13.96 15.94
N TYR A 581 -5.52 14.67 16.35
CA TYR A 581 -5.66 16.04 16.86
C TYR A 581 -6.36 16.95 15.84
N TYR A 582 -5.95 16.94 14.57
CA TYR A 582 -6.58 17.79 13.56
C TYR A 582 -8.01 17.35 13.22
N CYS A 583 -8.28 16.05 13.19
CA CYS A 583 -9.65 15.53 13.03
C CYS A 583 -10.56 16.02 14.16
N ASP A 584 -10.09 16.01 15.41
CA ASP A 584 -10.84 16.53 16.56
C ASP A 584 -11.09 18.03 16.46
N GLN A 585 -10.10 18.82 16.01
CA GLN A 585 -10.27 20.25 15.76
C GLN A 585 -11.30 20.56 14.66
N MET A 586 -11.43 19.69 13.66
CA MET A 586 -12.44 19.78 12.60
C MET A 586 -13.82 19.25 13.04
N GLY A 587 -13.95 18.73 14.26
CA GLY A 587 -15.18 18.14 14.77
C GLY A 587 -15.53 16.81 14.10
N LEU A 588 -14.55 16.08 13.61
CA LEU A 588 -14.72 14.70 13.16
C LEU A 588 -14.74 13.78 14.36
N HIS A 589 -15.85 13.04 14.52
CA HIS A 589 -16.00 12.09 15.62
C HIS A 589 -15.51 10.72 15.19
N ILE A 590 -14.20 10.57 15.04
CA ILE A 590 -13.52 9.35 14.59
C ILE A 590 -12.38 8.98 15.53
N ASP A 591 -12.01 7.70 15.51
CA ASP A 591 -10.74 7.20 16.03
C ASP A 591 -9.91 6.73 14.83
N VAL A 592 -8.80 7.41 14.56
CA VAL A 592 -7.97 7.13 13.38
C VAL A 592 -7.06 5.90 13.53
N HIS A 593 -6.94 5.36 14.77
CA HIS A 593 -6.04 4.24 15.03
C HIS A 593 -6.53 2.93 14.42
N ASP A 594 -5.59 2.02 14.17
CA ASP A 594 -5.88 0.70 13.67
C ASP A 594 -6.55 -0.20 14.71
N GLY A 595 -7.23 -1.25 14.24
CA GLY A 595 -7.80 -2.26 15.11
C GLY A 595 -9.11 -1.87 15.80
N VAL A 596 -9.68 -0.71 15.48
CA VAL A 596 -10.96 -0.22 15.99
C VAL A 596 -11.91 0.13 14.85
N ASN A 597 -13.23 0.09 15.10
CA ASN A 597 -14.24 0.51 14.12
C ASN A 597 -14.49 2.03 14.24
N GLY A 598 -13.42 2.81 14.01
CA GLY A 598 -13.30 4.20 14.42
C GLY A 598 -14.23 5.20 13.73
N TRP A 599 -14.77 4.86 12.56
CA TRP A 599 -15.72 5.72 11.83
C TRP A 599 -17.19 5.40 12.12
N PHE A 600 -17.50 4.16 12.53
CA PHE A 600 -18.88 3.70 12.59
C PHE A 600 -19.67 4.42 13.68
N ASN A 601 -20.59 5.27 13.26
CA ASN A 601 -21.53 5.97 14.14
C ASN A 601 -22.86 6.23 13.40
N PRO A 602 -23.84 5.32 13.53
CA PRO A 602 -25.10 5.44 12.80
C PRO A 602 -25.97 6.64 13.24
N GLU A 603 -25.72 7.22 14.40
CA GLU A 603 -26.42 8.43 14.85
C GLU A 603 -25.90 9.66 14.09
N ILE A 604 -24.57 9.82 14.03
CA ILE A 604 -23.92 10.88 13.23
C ILE A 604 -24.22 10.67 11.75
N ALA A 605 -24.21 9.43 11.26
CA ALA A 605 -24.57 9.13 9.87
C ALA A 605 -25.96 9.68 9.50
N ARG A 606 -26.97 9.43 10.36
CA ARG A 606 -28.32 9.95 10.15
C ARG A 606 -28.38 11.46 10.25
N GLN A 607 -27.62 12.08 11.18
CA GLN A 607 -27.56 13.54 11.27
C GLN A 607 -26.94 14.15 9.99
N CYS A 608 -25.87 13.59 9.48
CA CYS A 608 -25.26 14.03 8.21
C CYS A 608 -26.24 13.87 7.06
N LEU A 609 -26.98 12.75 7.01
CA LEU A 609 -28.00 12.51 5.98
C LEU A 609 -29.12 13.57 6.04
N GLU A 610 -29.62 13.91 7.22
CA GLU A 610 -30.64 14.94 7.37
C GLU A 610 -30.11 16.33 6.96
N ASN A 611 -28.86 16.67 7.32
CA ASN A 611 -28.20 17.89 6.83
C ASN A 611 -28.11 17.90 5.31
N ALA A 612 -27.67 16.78 4.69
CA ALA A 612 -27.63 16.65 3.24
C ALA A 612 -29.00 16.85 2.59
N LYS A 613 -30.06 16.28 3.17
CA LYS A 613 -31.44 16.49 2.66
C LYS A 613 -31.86 17.95 2.69
N ILE A 614 -31.50 18.68 3.75
CA ILE A 614 -31.79 20.11 3.87
C ILE A 614 -31.02 20.90 2.81
N GLU A 615 -29.72 20.66 2.67
CA GLU A 615 -28.84 21.36 1.72
C GLU A 615 -29.22 21.09 0.27
N LEU A 616 -29.55 19.85 -0.07
CA LEU A 616 -29.92 19.42 -1.42
C LEU A 616 -31.35 19.84 -1.79
N GLY A 617 -32.26 19.94 -0.82
CA GLY A 617 -33.64 20.35 -1.02
C GLY A 617 -34.36 19.53 -2.11
N ASP A 618 -35.04 20.24 -3.04
CA ASP A 618 -35.79 19.62 -4.14
C ASP A 618 -34.92 19.32 -5.38
N ASN A 619 -33.59 19.48 -5.27
CA ASN A 619 -32.67 19.24 -6.40
C ASN A 619 -32.36 17.74 -6.62
N VAL A 620 -32.73 16.87 -5.71
CA VAL A 620 -32.58 15.42 -5.84
C VAL A 620 -33.87 14.68 -5.50
N ASN A 621 -34.06 13.50 -6.11
CA ASN A 621 -35.15 12.57 -5.79
C ASN A 621 -34.58 11.41 -4.94
N TRP A 622 -35.16 11.19 -3.79
CA TRP A 622 -34.83 10.06 -2.93
C TRP A 622 -35.59 8.80 -3.34
N PRO A 623 -35.04 7.57 -3.16
CA PRO A 623 -33.72 7.27 -2.64
C PRO A 623 -32.59 7.49 -3.65
N ILE A 624 -31.40 7.91 -3.16
CA ILE A 624 -30.19 7.99 -3.95
C ILE A 624 -29.70 6.57 -4.27
N GLN A 625 -29.34 6.32 -5.51
CA GLN A 625 -28.89 5.02 -6.00
C GLN A 625 -27.34 5.00 -6.02
N ILE A 626 -26.69 4.07 -5.29
CA ILE A 626 -25.25 3.93 -5.25
C ILE A 626 -24.85 2.59 -5.91
N ASP A 627 -24.19 2.67 -7.06
CA ASP A 627 -23.67 1.49 -7.75
C ASP A 627 -22.33 1.08 -7.12
N VAL A 628 -22.25 -0.18 -6.69
CA VAL A 628 -21.05 -0.79 -6.13
C VAL A 628 -20.70 -2.00 -6.99
N VAL A 629 -19.52 -1.96 -7.61
CA VAL A 629 -19.01 -3.08 -8.42
C VAL A 629 -18.32 -4.08 -7.52
N TYR A 630 -18.55 -5.38 -7.77
CA TYR A 630 -17.90 -6.47 -7.06
C TYR A 630 -17.49 -7.60 -8.02
N TYR A 631 -16.47 -8.36 -7.65
CA TYR A 631 -15.99 -9.51 -8.41
C TYR A 631 -16.65 -10.80 -7.92
N SER A 632 -17.54 -11.39 -8.75
CA SER A 632 -18.26 -12.61 -8.37
C SER A 632 -17.42 -13.89 -8.40
N GLY A 633 -16.25 -13.88 -9.04
CA GLY A 633 -15.28 -14.98 -9.01
C GLY A 633 -14.60 -15.18 -7.65
N ALA A 634 -14.68 -14.18 -6.73
CA ALA A 634 -14.18 -14.29 -5.37
C ALA A 634 -15.30 -14.31 -4.34
N ALA A 635 -15.38 -15.38 -3.55
CA ALA A 635 -16.41 -15.53 -2.50
C ALA A 635 -16.32 -14.43 -1.43
N ALA A 636 -15.11 -13.96 -1.13
CA ALA A 636 -14.86 -12.87 -0.20
C ALA A 636 -15.48 -11.56 -0.70
N ASP A 637 -15.22 -11.18 -1.95
CA ASP A 637 -15.73 -9.94 -2.54
C ASP A 637 -17.26 -9.95 -2.59
N THR A 638 -17.85 -11.08 -2.98
CA THR A 638 -19.30 -11.25 -2.99
C THR A 638 -19.90 -11.08 -1.59
N ALA A 639 -19.31 -11.71 -0.56
CA ALA A 639 -19.77 -11.59 0.82
C ALA A 639 -19.63 -10.16 1.35
N GLN A 640 -18.52 -9.51 1.07
CA GLN A 640 -18.23 -8.14 1.48
C GLN A 640 -19.16 -7.13 0.80
N ALA A 641 -19.43 -7.28 -0.50
CA ALA A 641 -20.38 -6.42 -1.22
C ALA A 641 -21.81 -6.53 -0.63
N GLN A 642 -22.25 -7.76 -0.31
CA GLN A 642 -23.55 -7.98 0.36
C GLN A 642 -23.58 -7.34 1.76
N ALA A 643 -22.51 -7.48 2.54
CA ALA A 643 -22.39 -6.87 3.86
C ALA A 643 -22.46 -5.33 3.77
N TYR A 644 -21.71 -4.72 2.84
CA TYR A 644 -21.77 -3.27 2.62
C TYR A 644 -23.19 -2.80 2.29
N LYS A 645 -23.84 -3.45 1.31
CA LYS A 645 -25.23 -3.14 0.97
C LYS A 645 -26.13 -3.17 2.20
N THR A 646 -26.03 -4.25 2.98
CA THR A 646 -26.87 -4.45 4.17
C THR A 646 -26.64 -3.35 5.19
N VAL A 647 -25.37 -3.07 5.58
CA VAL A 647 -25.08 -2.10 6.63
C VAL A 647 -25.43 -0.67 6.21
N ILE A 648 -25.26 -0.28 4.95
CA ILE A 648 -25.63 1.05 4.47
C ILE A 648 -27.15 1.22 4.43
N GLU A 649 -27.89 0.26 3.87
CA GLU A 649 -29.36 0.35 3.77
C GLU A 649 -30.05 0.25 5.15
N GLU A 650 -29.49 -0.51 6.10
CA GLU A 650 -30.01 -0.59 7.48
C GLU A 650 -29.75 0.69 8.28
N ASN A 651 -28.56 1.29 8.15
CA ASN A 651 -28.17 2.45 8.95
C ASN A 651 -28.75 3.77 8.43
N LEU A 652 -28.92 3.91 7.12
CA LEU A 652 -29.45 5.13 6.47
C LEU A 652 -30.91 5.02 6.07
N GLY A 653 -31.46 3.79 5.97
CA GLY A 653 -32.80 3.50 5.48
C GLY A 653 -32.83 3.35 3.95
N ALA A 654 -33.44 2.25 3.46
CA ALA A 654 -33.58 2.00 2.02
C ALA A 654 -34.48 3.03 1.29
N GLU A 655 -35.28 3.80 2.03
CA GLU A 655 -36.02 4.94 1.52
C GLU A 655 -35.14 6.16 1.22
N ASN A 656 -33.90 6.16 1.70
CA ASN A 656 -32.93 7.23 1.52
C ASN A 656 -31.78 6.83 0.58
N VAL A 657 -31.24 5.62 0.75
CA VAL A 657 -30.11 5.11 -0.03
C VAL A 657 -30.38 3.67 -0.44
N ILE A 658 -30.21 3.37 -1.72
CA ILE A 658 -30.22 2.00 -2.25
C ILE A 658 -28.86 1.71 -2.85
N VAL A 659 -28.26 0.58 -2.44
CA VAL A 659 -27.02 0.08 -2.99
C VAL A 659 -27.32 -0.94 -4.09
N ASN A 660 -26.92 -0.62 -5.32
CA ASN A 660 -27.00 -1.52 -6.47
C ASN A 660 -25.69 -2.29 -6.59
N LEU A 661 -25.73 -3.61 -6.45
CA LEU A 661 -24.56 -4.46 -6.65
C LEU A 661 -24.39 -4.75 -8.14
N ILE A 662 -23.28 -4.31 -8.72
CA ILE A 662 -22.93 -4.48 -10.14
C ILE A 662 -21.91 -5.61 -10.25
N GLU A 663 -22.32 -6.73 -10.83
CA GLU A 663 -21.51 -7.92 -10.92
C GLU A 663 -20.48 -7.82 -12.05
N ALA A 664 -19.19 -7.93 -11.71
CA ALA A 664 -18.10 -8.21 -12.63
C ALA A 664 -17.76 -9.71 -12.54
N THR A 665 -17.85 -10.42 -13.66
CA THR A 665 -17.59 -11.87 -13.71
C THR A 665 -16.12 -12.21 -13.93
N THR A 666 -15.30 -11.23 -14.26
CA THR A 666 -13.84 -11.35 -14.41
C THR A 666 -13.13 -10.32 -13.55
N SER A 667 -11.95 -10.67 -13.06
CA SER A 667 -11.10 -9.73 -12.32
C SER A 667 -10.64 -8.55 -13.20
N GLU A 668 -10.49 -8.76 -14.51
CA GLU A 668 -10.14 -7.73 -15.48
C GLU A 668 -11.22 -6.65 -15.57
N ASP A 669 -12.50 -7.03 -15.74
CA ASP A 669 -13.63 -6.09 -15.73
C ASP A 669 -13.75 -5.37 -14.38
N TYR A 670 -13.54 -6.07 -13.27
CA TYR A 670 -13.57 -5.49 -11.93
C TYR A 670 -12.53 -4.38 -11.74
N TYR A 671 -11.25 -4.71 -11.99
CA TYR A 671 -10.17 -3.72 -11.81
C TYR A 671 -10.18 -2.60 -12.85
N ALA A 672 -10.66 -2.87 -14.08
CA ALA A 672 -10.82 -1.84 -15.10
C ALA A 672 -11.88 -0.79 -14.74
N CYS A 673 -12.80 -1.08 -13.81
CA CYS A 673 -13.77 -0.11 -13.33
C CYS A 673 -13.17 0.99 -12.45
N GLY A 674 -12.04 0.71 -11.78
CA GLY A 674 -11.47 1.62 -10.77
C GLY A 674 -9.95 1.63 -10.78
N TYR A 675 -9.31 0.77 -10.01
CA TYR A 675 -7.86 0.78 -9.80
C TYR A 675 -7.02 0.76 -11.09
N ARG A 676 -7.43 -0.01 -12.10
CA ARG A 676 -6.76 -0.10 -13.42
C ARG A 676 -7.44 0.73 -14.50
N ALA A 677 -8.39 1.59 -14.15
CA ALA A 677 -8.93 2.56 -15.10
C ALA A 677 -7.80 3.46 -15.61
N SER A 678 -7.87 3.85 -16.88
CA SER A 678 -6.85 4.70 -17.50
C SER A 678 -6.87 6.13 -16.97
N ASN A 679 -8.03 6.59 -16.50
CA ASN A 679 -8.28 7.91 -15.93
C ASN A 679 -9.62 7.89 -15.16
N GLY A 680 -9.98 8.99 -14.50
CA GLY A 680 -11.24 9.10 -13.76
C GLY A 680 -12.47 8.89 -14.64
N ALA A 681 -12.49 9.41 -15.85
CA ALA A 681 -13.63 9.29 -16.77
C ALA A 681 -13.90 7.83 -17.22
N ALA A 682 -12.89 6.97 -17.19
CA ALA A 682 -13.03 5.54 -17.49
C ALA A 682 -13.61 4.73 -16.32
N GLY A 683 -13.60 5.29 -15.11
CA GLY A 683 -14.19 4.67 -13.91
C GLY A 683 -15.68 4.42 -14.07
N ASN A 684 -16.17 3.28 -13.57
CA ASN A 684 -17.56 2.85 -13.76
C ASN A 684 -18.18 2.34 -12.47
N PHE A 685 -18.36 3.21 -11.51
CA PHE A 685 -18.96 2.93 -10.21
C PHE A 685 -19.39 4.23 -9.55
N ASP A 686 -20.14 4.16 -8.45
CA ASP A 686 -20.27 5.28 -7.51
C ASP A 686 -19.41 5.04 -6.27
N MET A 687 -19.24 3.77 -5.90
CA MET A 687 -18.35 3.32 -4.85
C MET A 687 -17.56 2.09 -5.30
N PHE A 688 -16.23 2.10 -5.15
CA PHE A 688 -15.33 1.01 -5.51
C PHE A 688 -14.35 0.71 -4.38
N TYR A 689 -14.30 -0.55 -3.92
CA TYR A 689 -13.44 -0.96 -2.79
C TYR A 689 -12.11 -1.60 -3.20
N GLY A 690 -11.93 -1.91 -4.47
CA GLY A 690 -10.79 -2.66 -4.97
C GLY A 690 -9.48 -1.86 -5.01
N SER A 691 -9.37 -0.81 -4.21
CA SER A 691 -8.20 0.07 -4.17
C SER A 691 -7.38 -0.15 -2.92
N GLY A 692 -6.07 0.02 -3.06
CA GLY A 692 -5.12 -0.04 -1.97
C GLY A 692 -3.81 0.62 -2.34
N TRP A 693 -3.06 1.02 -1.33
CA TRP A 693 -1.73 1.59 -1.49
C TRP A 693 -0.81 1.12 -0.37
N GLY A 694 0.36 0.59 -0.76
CA GLY A 694 1.48 0.35 0.13
C GLY A 694 2.52 1.45 -0.03
N PRO A 695 3.24 1.83 1.02
CA PRO A 695 4.22 2.91 0.92
C PRO A 695 5.45 2.49 0.13
N ASP A 696 5.97 3.41 -0.69
CA ASP A 696 7.15 3.18 -1.52
C ASP A 696 8.44 3.51 -0.74
N TYR A 697 8.36 4.46 0.20
CA TYR A 697 9.49 4.95 1.02
C TYR A 697 9.00 5.55 2.35
N GLY A 698 9.93 5.83 3.27
CA GLY A 698 9.66 6.19 4.66
C GLY A 698 9.30 7.67 4.88
N ASP A 699 8.32 8.21 4.14
CA ASP A 699 7.76 9.56 4.33
C ASP A 699 6.25 9.55 4.01
N PRO A 700 5.38 10.29 4.73
CA PRO A 700 3.93 10.29 4.49
C PRO A 700 3.51 10.68 3.07
N SER A 701 4.35 11.43 2.34
CA SER A 701 4.07 11.80 0.94
C SER A 701 3.88 10.58 0.05
N THR A 702 4.48 9.43 0.38
CA THR A 702 4.27 8.19 -0.39
C THR A 702 2.81 7.77 -0.49
N TYR A 703 2.00 8.08 0.52
CA TYR A 703 0.55 7.90 0.48
C TYR A 703 -0.16 9.13 -0.10
N LEU A 704 0.16 10.31 0.43
CA LEU A 704 -0.64 11.50 0.18
C LEU A 704 -0.44 12.05 -1.24
N ASP A 705 0.75 11.98 -1.81
CA ASP A 705 0.99 12.45 -3.18
C ASP A 705 0.11 11.72 -4.22
N THR A 706 -0.41 10.53 -3.88
CA THR A 706 -1.26 9.74 -4.78
C THR A 706 -2.63 10.38 -5.06
N PHE A 707 -3.09 11.32 -4.22
CA PHE A 707 -4.33 12.06 -4.41
C PHE A 707 -4.13 13.51 -4.89
N LEU A 708 -2.90 13.92 -5.25
CA LEU A 708 -2.66 15.24 -5.81
C LEU A 708 -3.30 15.39 -7.19
N GLY A 709 -3.77 16.60 -7.49
CA GLY A 709 -4.48 16.90 -8.72
C GLY A 709 -3.60 17.03 -9.97
N TYR A 710 -4.24 17.32 -11.10
CA TYR A 710 -3.59 17.67 -12.39
C TYR A 710 -2.61 16.61 -12.93
N GLY A 711 -2.92 15.32 -12.72
CA GLY A 711 -2.13 14.20 -13.24
C GLY A 711 -0.87 13.89 -12.43
N GLN A 712 -0.70 14.48 -11.25
CA GLN A 712 0.38 14.15 -10.33
C GLN A 712 0.05 12.91 -9.49
N GLY A 713 -1.23 12.70 -9.13
CA GLY A 713 -1.66 11.62 -8.24
C GLY A 713 -2.18 10.41 -8.99
N TYR A 714 -1.67 9.23 -8.66
CA TYR A 714 -2.10 7.96 -9.26
C TYR A 714 -3.53 7.55 -8.85
N MET A 715 -3.99 7.96 -7.65
CA MET A 715 -5.27 7.54 -7.07
C MET A 715 -6.44 8.50 -7.33
N THR A 716 -6.22 9.66 -7.93
CA THR A 716 -7.29 10.60 -8.30
C THR A 716 -8.34 9.96 -9.21
N LYS A 717 -7.94 9.05 -10.09
CA LYS A 717 -8.85 8.27 -10.94
C LYS A 717 -9.84 7.40 -10.16
N VAL A 718 -9.48 6.95 -8.94
CA VAL A 718 -10.35 6.12 -8.09
C VAL A 718 -11.45 6.94 -7.43
N ILE A 719 -11.27 8.25 -7.33
CA ILE A 719 -12.33 9.19 -6.93
C ILE A 719 -13.00 9.87 -8.12
N GLY A 720 -12.72 9.40 -9.34
CA GLY A 720 -13.36 9.83 -10.58
C GLY A 720 -12.85 11.11 -11.17
N LEU A 721 -11.60 11.50 -10.90
CA LEU A 721 -10.97 12.74 -11.37
C LEU A 721 -9.69 12.44 -12.14
N PHE A 722 -9.39 13.25 -13.21
CA PHE A 722 -8.19 13.19 -14.06
C PHE A 722 -7.93 11.82 -14.77
#